data_5b1c50908094f48fab64fbd8d3095065
#
_entry.id   5b1c50908094f48fab64fbd8d3095065
#
_cell.length_a   1.000
_cell.length_b   1.000
_cell.length_c   1.000
_cell.angle_alpha   90.00
_cell.angle_beta   90.00
_cell.angle_gamma   90.00
#
_symmetry.space_group_name_H-M   'P 1'
#
loop_
_entity.id
_entity.type
_entity.pdbx_description
1 polymer ?
#
loop_
_entity_poly.entity_id
_entity_poly.type
_entity_poly.pdbx_seq_one_letter_code
_entity_poly.pdbx_strand_id
1 'polypeptide(L)'
;MTCFFPITIKNTSMKKTLLLLAMTSTLAFADEGMWMPQQLPEIAGQLKAAGLELDPANLTKLTEFPMAAIVSLGGCSASFVSPQGLVATNHHCVYNSIAHNSTAENDLLKNGFLAKTLAEEVPAAPGSRIFVTKAVDNVTERVIDAKTAKLTGKKRLDAIEANQKAIVADCEQDAGHRCTVAAFYGSLEYYLIKQLEIKDVRLVHAPAEGVGKFGGDTDNWMWPRHTGDYSFLRAYVSPDGKSADFHKDNVPYTPDFHLKLAKDGLKEGDFVMALGYPGRTNRHRLPSEVADTFDWSYPTTVQYLGELLEIIGRETANDRDAALKYASRVAGLNNVLKNRQGMLDSYAQSDFLQRKQAEHQALKNWVNSDRTNKQAYAKDLAAIEKLLEQQQSEGRNNFLLANATPRLLGTARSLYRLANESTKPDAERKAGFQQRDLPRFQAFMAGMDRTFDVKVEKALDLHNLKKYAAQPKKQRNADFDKAMGIQDNMSEAALIALIDSWYANTKLTDQAERLALLSASPQDFAGKQDPFVKAAVALYKADLKREAEQEELAGKIQQAYASYMRAKIAFMQSQGKAVYPDANSTLRVTFGNVKGRGHGNEDGNAWTAFTTLRGITAKATGEGEFNAPQNQLDAIKAKNYGAYGKDSLNSVPVNYLATLDITGGNSGSAILNSKGEFVGLAFDGTLDSIISDWDFNPANTRSIQVDLRFMLWQMQIVDKADNLLQEMGVL
;
A
#
# COMPACT_ATOMS: atom_id res chain seq x y z
N MET A 1 58.76 2.53 63.88
CA MET A 1 60.08 2.02 63.50
C MET A 1 59.90 1.25 62.19
N THR A 2 60.43 1.82 61.17
CA THR A 2 60.39 1.47 59.77
C THR A 2 61.42 0.40 59.45
N CYS A 3 61.09 -0.63 58.68
CA CYS A 3 62.06 -1.42 57.95
C CYS A 3 61.57 -1.67 56.53
N PHE A 4 62.28 -1.03 55.58
CA PHE A 4 62.22 -1.31 54.16
C PHE A 4 63.13 -2.47 53.78
N PHE A 5 62.64 -3.37 52.93
CA PHE A 5 63.52 -4.26 52.12
C PHE A 5 63.16 -4.15 50.65
N PRO A 6 64.16 -3.95 49.78
CA PRO A 6 63.94 -3.82 48.35
C PRO A 6 63.95 -5.24 47.70
N ILE A 7 62.92 -5.53 46.86
CA ILE A 7 62.91 -6.72 46.04
C ILE A 7 63.31 -6.32 44.60
N THR A 8 64.43 -6.88 44.18
CA THR A 8 65.00 -6.75 42.85
C THR A 8 64.27 -7.71 41.91
N ILE A 9 63.56 -7.18 40.90
CA ILE A 9 62.90 -7.98 39.85
C ILE A 9 63.85 -8.09 38.65
N LYS A 10 64.28 -9.31 38.34
CA LYS A 10 64.97 -9.67 37.12
C LYS A 10 64.02 -9.68 35.93
N ASN A 11 64.36 -8.88 34.93
CA ASN A 11 63.73 -8.88 33.63
C ASN A 11 63.98 -10.19 32.88
N THR A 12 62.89 -10.97 32.64
CA THR A 12 62.91 -12.04 31.63
C THR A 12 61.84 -11.70 30.58
N SER A 13 62.33 -11.35 29.41
CA SER A 13 61.60 -11.14 28.17
C SER A 13 60.83 -12.40 27.82
N MET A 14 59.48 -12.33 27.91
CA MET A 14 58.59 -13.32 27.32
C MET A 14 57.61 -12.60 26.38
N LYS A 15 57.88 -12.68 25.07
CA LYS A 15 56.96 -12.26 24.00
C LYS A 15 55.68 -13.08 24.12
N LYS A 16 54.62 -12.52 24.74
CA LYS A 16 53.29 -13.04 24.64
C LYS A 16 52.60 -12.42 23.43
N THR A 17 52.53 -13.19 22.36
CA THR A 17 51.67 -12.96 21.23
C THR A 17 50.22 -13.00 21.75
N LEU A 18 49.59 -11.82 21.98
CA LEU A 18 48.15 -11.71 22.21
C LEU A 18 47.45 -11.93 20.86
N LEU A 19 46.92 -13.13 20.65
CA LEU A 19 45.91 -13.38 19.62
C LEU A 19 44.61 -12.75 20.11
N LEU A 20 44.33 -11.51 19.70
CA LEU A 20 42.99 -10.92 19.83
C LEU A 20 42.09 -11.68 18.84
N LEU A 21 41.37 -12.70 19.30
CA LEU A 21 40.19 -13.20 18.62
C LEU A 21 39.14 -12.08 18.72
N ALA A 22 39.07 -11.22 17.69
CA ALA A 22 37.91 -10.38 17.46
C ALA A 22 36.73 -11.31 17.15
N MET A 23 35.98 -11.73 18.17
CA MET A 23 34.63 -12.19 17.97
C MET A 23 33.83 -10.96 17.47
N THR A 24 33.82 -10.76 16.16
CA THR A 24 32.78 -9.99 15.52
C THR A 24 31.50 -10.79 15.71
N SER A 25 30.78 -10.50 16.80
CA SER A 25 29.37 -10.80 16.85
C SER A 25 28.75 -10.04 15.67
N THR A 26 28.52 -10.73 14.57
CA THR A 26 27.64 -10.27 13.52
C THR A 26 26.27 -10.19 14.17
N LEU A 27 25.94 -9.03 14.76
CA LEU A 27 24.57 -8.65 15.01
C LEU A 27 23.91 -8.72 13.63
N ALA A 28 23.08 -9.73 13.39
CA ALA A 28 22.19 -9.77 12.26
C ALA A 28 21.22 -8.60 12.45
N PHE A 29 21.59 -7.44 11.92
CA PHE A 29 20.67 -6.33 11.82
C PHE A 29 19.64 -6.70 10.74
N ALA A 30 18.36 -6.52 11.05
CA ALA A 30 17.34 -6.45 10.03
C ALA A 30 17.75 -5.33 9.07
N ASP A 31 18.03 -5.70 7.82
CA ASP A 31 18.47 -4.70 6.86
C ASP A 31 17.25 -3.95 6.35
N GLU A 32 17.26 -2.63 6.54
CA GLU A 32 16.28 -1.71 5.95
C GLU A 32 16.31 -1.86 4.43
N GLY A 33 15.14 -1.93 3.81
CA GLY A 33 15.02 -1.79 2.37
C GLY A 33 13.99 -2.72 1.72
N MET A 34 13.28 -2.11 0.76
CA MET A 34 12.40 -2.80 -0.18
C MET A 34 13.10 -2.79 -1.54
N TRP A 35 14.00 -3.74 -1.73
CA TRP A 35 14.96 -3.80 -2.82
C TRP A 35 14.30 -4.16 -4.15
N MET A 36 14.69 -3.50 -5.22
CA MET A 36 14.36 -3.96 -6.57
C MET A 36 15.09 -5.30 -6.84
N PRO A 37 14.47 -6.25 -7.55
CA PRO A 37 15.13 -7.50 -7.91
C PRO A 37 16.51 -7.30 -8.55
N GLN A 38 16.65 -6.28 -9.41
CA GLN A 38 17.91 -5.97 -10.11
C GLN A 38 19.04 -5.50 -9.17
N GLN A 39 18.72 -5.04 -7.96
CA GLN A 39 19.69 -4.55 -6.97
C GLN A 39 20.24 -5.66 -6.05
N LEU A 40 19.61 -6.82 -6.01
CA LEU A 40 19.99 -7.89 -5.07
C LEU A 40 21.44 -8.38 -5.20
N PRO A 41 22.07 -8.36 -6.39
CA PRO A 41 23.51 -8.66 -6.50
C PRO A 41 24.38 -7.67 -5.72
N GLU A 42 23.99 -6.40 -5.58
CA GLU A 42 24.74 -5.37 -4.83
C GLU A 42 24.79 -5.68 -3.32
N ILE A 43 23.75 -6.38 -2.81
CA ILE A 43 23.58 -6.75 -1.40
C ILE A 43 23.72 -8.26 -1.17
N ALA A 44 24.26 -9.02 -2.12
CA ALA A 44 24.37 -10.47 -2.04
C ALA A 44 25.12 -10.95 -0.77
N GLY A 45 26.11 -10.17 -0.30
CA GLY A 45 26.82 -10.45 0.93
C GLY A 45 25.91 -10.35 2.17
N GLN A 46 25.03 -9.36 2.22
CA GLN A 46 24.05 -9.17 3.31
C GLN A 46 23.00 -10.28 3.31
N LEU A 47 22.45 -10.64 2.15
CA LEU A 47 21.51 -11.75 2.00
C LEU A 47 22.07 -13.07 2.51
N LYS A 48 23.33 -13.41 2.14
CA LYS A 48 24.02 -14.60 2.61
C LYS A 48 24.31 -14.56 4.11
N ALA A 49 24.72 -13.40 4.62
CA ALA A 49 24.96 -13.22 6.05
C ALA A 49 23.68 -13.36 6.89
N ALA A 50 22.53 -12.94 6.36
CA ALA A 50 21.23 -13.12 6.98
C ALA A 50 20.74 -14.58 6.94
N GLY A 51 21.31 -15.44 6.08
CA GLY A 51 21.04 -16.87 6.02
C GLY A 51 20.41 -17.38 4.72
N LEU A 52 20.37 -16.58 3.64
CA LEU A 52 19.85 -17.03 2.34
C LEU A 52 20.71 -18.14 1.75
N GLU A 53 20.09 -19.28 1.45
CA GLU A 53 20.74 -20.44 0.79
C GLU A 53 20.62 -20.37 -0.74
N LEU A 54 19.54 -19.74 -1.26
CA LEU A 54 19.41 -19.51 -2.71
C LEU A 54 20.54 -18.61 -3.22
N ASP A 55 20.91 -18.79 -4.49
CA ASP A 55 21.76 -17.83 -5.17
C ASP A 55 20.97 -16.50 -5.37
N PRO A 56 21.43 -15.36 -4.82
CA PRO A 56 20.79 -14.08 -5.01
C PRO A 56 20.55 -13.70 -6.48
N ALA A 57 21.37 -14.20 -7.41
CA ALA A 57 21.19 -14.00 -8.85
C ALA A 57 19.87 -14.60 -9.37
N ASN A 58 19.33 -15.64 -8.75
CA ASN A 58 18.03 -16.19 -9.13
C ASN A 58 16.87 -15.24 -8.82
N LEU A 59 17.01 -14.39 -7.81
CA LEU A 59 16.00 -13.41 -7.45
C LEU A 59 15.94 -12.21 -8.42
N THR A 60 16.89 -12.07 -9.35
CA THR A 60 16.86 -11.05 -10.41
C THR A 60 16.06 -11.50 -11.63
N LYS A 61 15.78 -12.78 -11.76
CA LYS A 61 15.15 -13.39 -12.92
C LYS A 61 13.63 -13.45 -12.75
N LEU A 62 12.95 -12.44 -13.24
CA LEU A 62 11.50 -12.25 -13.03
C LEU A 62 10.64 -13.37 -13.62
N THR A 63 11.14 -14.10 -14.63
CA THR A 63 10.44 -15.19 -15.33
C THR A 63 10.87 -16.58 -14.87
N GLU A 64 11.71 -16.67 -13.82
CA GLU A 64 12.16 -17.93 -13.23
C GLU A 64 11.72 -18.02 -11.75
N PHE A 65 11.90 -19.22 -11.17
CA PHE A 65 11.62 -19.46 -9.74
C PHE A 65 12.58 -18.66 -8.84
N PRO A 66 12.10 -18.05 -7.75
CA PRO A 66 10.70 -18.00 -7.26
C PRO A 66 9.90 -16.81 -7.82
N MET A 67 10.54 -15.87 -8.50
CA MET A 67 9.97 -14.56 -8.86
C MET A 67 8.75 -14.67 -9.79
N ALA A 68 8.78 -15.62 -10.74
CA ALA A 68 7.69 -15.84 -11.69
C ALA A 68 6.37 -16.30 -11.04
N ALA A 69 6.42 -16.81 -9.81
CA ALA A 69 5.24 -17.19 -9.05
C ALA A 69 4.55 -16.02 -8.33
N ILE A 70 5.21 -14.84 -8.25
CA ILE A 70 4.72 -13.68 -7.49
C ILE A 70 3.87 -12.79 -8.39
N VAL A 71 2.66 -12.47 -7.95
CA VAL A 71 1.67 -11.72 -8.73
C VAL A 71 1.08 -10.56 -7.94
N SER A 72 0.56 -9.56 -8.66
CA SER A 72 -0.15 -8.42 -8.07
C SER A 72 -1.65 -8.55 -8.27
N LEU A 73 -2.42 -8.16 -7.25
CA LEU A 73 -3.87 -7.99 -7.33
C LEU A 73 -4.28 -6.52 -7.54
N GLY A 74 -3.32 -5.64 -7.81
CA GLY A 74 -3.55 -4.20 -8.01
C GLY A 74 -3.57 -3.35 -6.74
N GLY A 75 -3.59 -3.95 -5.56
CA GLY A 75 -3.55 -3.26 -4.25
C GLY A 75 -3.02 -4.18 -3.15
N CYS A 76 -2.95 -5.47 -3.43
CA CYS A 76 -2.36 -6.51 -2.62
C CYS A 76 -1.38 -7.34 -3.46
N SER A 77 -0.54 -8.09 -2.78
CA SER A 77 0.33 -9.12 -3.35
C SER A 77 -0.32 -10.50 -3.28
N ALA A 78 0.14 -11.42 -4.11
CA ALA A 78 -0.29 -12.81 -4.10
C ALA A 78 0.77 -13.71 -4.75
N SER A 79 0.56 -15.02 -4.73
CA SER A 79 1.48 -15.96 -5.37
C SER A 79 0.79 -17.21 -5.85
N PHE A 80 1.23 -17.76 -6.99
CA PHE A 80 0.83 -19.09 -7.44
C PHE A 80 1.41 -20.16 -6.51
N VAL A 81 0.55 -21.06 -6.04
CA VAL A 81 0.90 -22.18 -5.14
C VAL A 81 0.54 -23.55 -5.70
N SER A 82 0.09 -23.59 -6.95
CA SER A 82 -0.20 -24.83 -7.67
C SER A 82 0.08 -24.71 -9.17
N PRO A 83 0.22 -25.84 -9.90
CA PRO A 83 0.34 -25.83 -11.36
C PRO A 83 -0.97 -25.52 -12.09
N GLN A 84 -2.10 -25.41 -11.38
CA GLN A 84 -3.43 -25.14 -11.95
C GLN A 84 -3.92 -23.71 -11.60
N GLY A 85 -3.01 -22.76 -11.44
CA GLY A 85 -3.33 -21.35 -11.28
C GLY A 85 -3.97 -20.98 -9.94
N LEU A 86 -3.85 -21.83 -8.90
CA LEU A 86 -4.28 -21.50 -7.54
C LEU A 86 -3.37 -20.41 -6.96
N VAL A 87 -3.97 -19.35 -6.42
CA VAL A 87 -3.28 -18.15 -5.94
C VAL A 87 -3.59 -17.95 -4.47
N ALA A 88 -2.53 -17.91 -3.64
CA ALA A 88 -2.63 -17.58 -2.21
C ALA A 88 -2.50 -16.07 -1.99
N THR A 89 -3.35 -15.50 -1.14
CA THR A 89 -3.32 -14.10 -0.71
C THR A 89 -3.99 -13.94 0.67
N ASN A 90 -4.12 -12.72 1.17
CA ASN A 90 -4.83 -12.48 2.43
C ASN A 90 -6.36 -12.49 2.26
N HIS A 91 -7.06 -12.80 3.35
CA HIS A 91 -8.52 -12.75 3.44
C HIS A 91 -9.03 -11.33 3.21
N HIS A 92 -8.41 -10.33 3.83
CA HIS A 92 -8.81 -8.93 3.65
C HIS A 92 -8.61 -8.43 2.22
N CYS A 93 -7.68 -9.00 1.44
CA CYS A 93 -7.47 -8.66 0.03
C CYS A 93 -8.62 -9.13 -0.87
N VAL A 94 -9.32 -10.18 -0.48
CA VAL A 94 -10.46 -10.74 -1.23
C VAL A 94 -11.81 -10.49 -0.56
N TYR A 95 -11.85 -9.71 0.52
CA TYR A 95 -13.05 -9.45 1.30
C TYR A 95 -14.23 -8.97 0.43
N ASN A 96 -13.95 -8.06 -0.52
CA ASN A 96 -14.96 -7.60 -1.47
C ASN A 96 -15.53 -8.72 -2.37
N SER A 97 -14.71 -9.71 -2.73
CA SER A 97 -15.15 -10.86 -3.53
C SER A 97 -16.01 -11.82 -2.71
N ILE A 98 -15.68 -12.01 -1.43
CA ILE A 98 -16.48 -12.79 -0.49
C ILE A 98 -17.83 -12.10 -0.28
N ALA A 99 -17.82 -10.80 0.03
CA ALA A 99 -19.02 -10.00 0.24
C ALA A 99 -19.91 -9.94 -1.03
N HIS A 100 -19.31 -9.85 -2.23
CA HIS A 100 -20.04 -9.83 -3.51
C HIS A 100 -20.84 -11.12 -3.74
N ASN A 101 -20.33 -12.25 -3.29
CA ASN A 101 -20.94 -13.56 -3.44
C ASN A 101 -21.77 -13.99 -2.23
N SER A 102 -21.83 -13.18 -1.16
CA SER A 102 -22.67 -13.43 0.03
C SER A 102 -24.09 -12.99 -0.21
N THR A 103 -25.04 -13.79 0.27
CA THR A 103 -26.46 -13.43 0.37
C THR A 103 -26.97 -13.63 1.79
N ALA A 104 -28.19 -13.18 2.10
CA ALA A 104 -28.79 -13.40 3.42
C ALA A 104 -28.99 -14.89 3.73
N GLU A 105 -29.25 -15.72 2.70
CA GLU A 105 -29.45 -17.16 2.80
C GLU A 105 -28.12 -17.94 2.81
N ASN A 106 -27.08 -17.37 2.20
CA ASN A 106 -25.75 -17.98 2.10
C ASN A 106 -24.66 -16.92 2.40
N ASP A 107 -24.46 -16.65 3.68
CA ASP A 107 -23.48 -15.65 4.16
C ASP A 107 -22.07 -16.25 4.16
N LEU A 108 -21.34 -16.02 3.06
CA LEU A 108 -19.98 -16.51 2.89
C LEU A 108 -18.98 -15.80 3.80
N LEU A 109 -19.25 -14.56 4.24
CA LEU A 109 -18.41 -13.87 5.22
C LEU A 109 -18.45 -14.62 6.55
N LYS A 110 -19.64 -14.92 7.05
CA LYS A 110 -19.84 -15.59 8.32
C LYS A 110 -19.41 -17.06 8.31
N ASN A 111 -19.73 -17.78 7.23
CA ASN A 111 -19.59 -19.24 7.16
C ASN A 111 -18.30 -19.71 6.49
N GLY A 112 -17.59 -18.80 5.78
CA GLY A 112 -16.50 -19.17 4.88
C GLY A 112 -17.00 -19.71 3.55
N PHE A 113 -16.08 -20.01 2.65
CA PHE A 113 -16.32 -20.58 1.34
C PHE A 113 -15.27 -21.63 0.99
N LEU A 114 -15.68 -22.73 0.40
CA LEU A 114 -14.83 -23.76 -0.18
C LEU A 114 -15.48 -24.34 -1.44
N ALA A 115 -14.86 -24.12 -2.58
CA ALA A 115 -15.16 -24.87 -3.80
C ALA A 115 -14.45 -26.21 -3.77
N LYS A 116 -15.21 -27.31 -3.86
CA LYS A 116 -14.67 -28.68 -3.90
C LYS A 116 -14.29 -29.10 -5.31
N THR A 117 -14.83 -28.43 -6.30
CA THR A 117 -14.58 -28.67 -7.73
C THR A 117 -14.41 -27.33 -8.46
N LEU A 118 -13.77 -27.33 -9.64
CA LEU A 118 -13.64 -26.14 -10.49
C LEU A 118 -14.99 -25.53 -10.87
N ALA A 119 -16.03 -26.33 -10.96
CA ALA A 119 -17.39 -25.87 -11.31
C ALA A 119 -18.07 -25.09 -10.18
N GLU A 120 -17.65 -25.27 -8.94
CA GLU A 120 -18.17 -24.57 -7.77
C GLU A 120 -17.46 -23.25 -7.51
N GLU A 121 -16.34 -22.97 -8.19
CA GLU A 121 -15.60 -21.72 -8.06
C GLU A 121 -16.43 -20.55 -8.60
N VAL A 122 -16.57 -19.49 -7.80
CA VAL A 122 -17.42 -18.34 -8.13
C VAL A 122 -16.60 -17.14 -8.61
N PRO A 123 -17.10 -16.33 -9.55
CA PRO A 123 -16.39 -15.13 -10.00
C PRO A 123 -16.03 -14.20 -8.83
N ALA A 124 -14.84 -13.68 -8.81
CA ALA A 124 -14.46 -12.61 -7.89
C ALA A 124 -15.26 -11.33 -8.18
N ALA A 125 -15.19 -10.35 -7.29
CA ALA A 125 -15.86 -9.06 -7.47
C ALA A 125 -15.51 -8.44 -8.83
N PRO A 126 -16.45 -7.73 -9.48
CA PRO A 126 -16.20 -7.07 -10.75
C PRO A 126 -14.98 -6.17 -10.71
N GLY A 127 -14.11 -6.29 -11.72
CA GLY A 127 -12.86 -5.53 -11.78
C GLY A 127 -11.66 -6.19 -11.10
N SER A 128 -11.84 -7.35 -10.45
CA SER A 128 -10.71 -8.15 -9.93
C SER A 128 -9.78 -8.55 -11.06
N ARG A 129 -8.47 -8.48 -10.82
CA ARG A 129 -7.42 -8.80 -11.80
C ARG A 129 -6.24 -9.47 -11.11
N ILE A 130 -5.54 -10.32 -11.86
CA ILE A 130 -4.22 -10.83 -11.47
C ILE A 130 -3.22 -10.35 -12.51
N PHE A 131 -2.14 -9.71 -12.06
CA PHE A 131 -1.06 -9.21 -12.90
C PHE A 131 0.19 -10.04 -12.69
N VAL A 132 0.65 -10.73 -13.74
CA VAL A 132 1.88 -11.53 -13.73
C VAL A 132 2.99 -10.72 -14.39
N THR A 133 4.01 -10.31 -13.65
CA THR A 133 5.13 -9.53 -14.19
C THR A 133 5.94 -10.39 -15.16
N LYS A 134 6.09 -9.91 -16.40
CA LYS A 134 6.84 -10.57 -17.49
C LYS A 134 8.18 -9.87 -17.79
N ALA A 135 8.24 -8.54 -17.64
CA ALA A 135 9.47 -7.78 -17.85
C ALA A 135 9.47 -6.48 -17.05
N VAL A 136 10.67 -6.03 -16.68
CA VAL A 136 10.93 -4.70 -16.09
C VAL A 136 12.17 -4.13 -16.77
N ASP A 137 11.98 -3.14 -17.65
CA ASP A 137 13.02 -2.57 -18.50
C ASP A 137 13.28 -1.11 -18.16
N ASN A 138 14.55 -0.72 -18.05
CA ASN A 138 14.89 0.68 -17.87
C ASN A 138 14.61 1.45 -19.16
N VAL A 139 13.70 2.43 -19.09
CA VAL A 139 13.29 3.28 -20.21
C VAL A 139 13.57 4.76 -19.96
N THR A 140 14.46 5.06 -19.03
CA THR A 140 14.77 6.43 -18.60
C THR A 140 15.12 7.34 -19.78
N GLU A 141 15.99 6.89 -20.70
CA GLU A 141 16.39 7.68 -21.88
C GLU A 141 15.26 7.88 -22.91
N ARG A 142 14.28 6.96 -22.93
CA ARG A 142 13.08 7.10 -23.78
C ARG A 142 12.09 8.08 -23.17
N VAL A 143 11.97 8.14 -21.84
CA VAL A 143 11.10 9.07 -21.10
C VAL A 143 11.72 10.46 -21.04
N ILE A 144 13.01 10.54 -20.73
CA ILE A 144 13.80 11.79 -20.65
C ILE A 144 14.74 11.85 -21.85
N ASP A 145 14.18 12.02 -23.02
CA ASP A 145 14.96 12.17 -24.24
C ASP A 145 15.70 13.53 -24.31
N ALA A 146 16.55 13.73 -25.31
CA ALA A 146 17.36 14.94 -25.46
C ALA A 146 16.55 16.24 -25.57
N LYS A 147 15.27 16.18 -25.97
CA LYS A 147 14.37 17.33 -26.01
C LYS A 147 13.78 17.58 -24.63
N THR A 148 13.22 16.55 -24.01
CA THR A 148 12.61 16.58 -22.66
C THR A 148 13.61 17.04 -21.61
N ALA A 149 14.87 16.62 -21.71
CA ALA A 149 15.94 17.01 -20.80
C ALA A 149 16.20 18.54 -20.74
N LYS A 150 15.84 19.26 -21.82
CA LYS A 150 16.01 20.73 -21.92
C LYS A 150 14.79 21.51 -21.43
N LEU A 151 13.67 20.83 -21.17
CA LEU A 151 12.45 21.44 -20.68
C LEU A 151 12.43 21.55 -19.15
N THR A 152 11.57 22.41 -18.63
CA THR A 152 11.34 22.60 -17.20
C THR A 152 9.85 22.83 -16.93
N GLY A 153 9.43 22.67 -15.67
CA GLY A 153 8.08 22.93 -15.23
C GLY A 153 7.03 22.07 -15.97
N LYS A 154 5.88 22.67 -16.25
CA LYS A 154 4.76 21.99 -16.94
C LYS A 154 5.17 21.41 -18.30
N LYS A 155 5.95 22.15 -19.11
CA LYS A 155 6.38 21.66 -20.43
C LYS A 155 7.17 20.36 -20.34
N ARG A 156 7.98 20.22 -19.29
CA ARG A 156 8.71 18.97 -19.03
C ARG A 156 7.77 17.84 -18.63
N LEU A 157 6.80 18.09 -17.74
CA LEU A 157 5.81 17.09 -17.35
C LEU A 157 4.97 16.63 -18.53
N ASP A 158 4.48 17.54 -19.37
CA ASP A 158 3.70 17.21 -20.55
C ASP A 158 4.50 16.32 -21.54
N ALA A 159 5.79 16.61 -21.72
CA ALA A 159 6.66 15.80 -22.57
C ALA A 159 6.92 14.40 -21.97
N ILE A 160 7.14 14.32 -20.66
CA ILE A 160 7.29 13.05 -19.94
C ILE A 160 6.01 12.22 -20.08
N GLU A 161 4.84 12.81 -19.84
CA GLU A 161 3.55 12.11 -19.96
C GLU A 161 3.32 11.60 -21.40
N ALA A 162 3.64 12.41 -22.42
CA ALA A 162 3.53 11.99 -23.82
C ALA A 162 4.46 10.81 -24.15
N ASN A 163 5.72 10.88 -23.71
CA ASN A 163 6.69 9.79 -23.91
C ASN A 163 6.27 8.51 -23.19
N GLN A 164 5.78 8.62 -21.93
CA GLN A 164 5.26 7.47 -21.18
C GLN A 164 4.07 6.82 -21.90
N LYS A 165 3.11 7.62 -22.39
CA LYS A 165 1.95 7.11 -23.16
C LYS A 165 2.38 6.38 -24.41
N ALA A 166 3.33 6.91 -25.15
CA ALA A 166 3.85 6.28 -26.36
C ALA A 166 4.52 4.93 -26.05
N ILE A 167 5.33 4.86 -24.96
CA ILE A 167 5.98 3.63 -24.51
C ILE A 167 4.94 2.59 -24.10
N VAL A 168 3.91 3.01 -23.35
CA VAL A 168 2.82 2.11 -22.90
C VAL A 168 2.01 1.61 -24.10
N ALA A 169 1.62 2.48 -25.03
CA ALA A 169 0.87 2.12 -26.22
C ALA A 169 1.62 1.11 -27.11
N ASP A 170 2.94 1.28 -27.26
CA ASP A 170 3.81 0.34 -27.96
C ASP A 170 3.85 -1.03 -27.27
N CYS A 171 3.99 -1.05 -25.94
CA CYS A 171 4.03 -2.27 -25.15
C CYS A 171 2.70 -3.04 -25.17
N GLU A 172 1.55 -2.34 -25.14
CA GLU A 172 0.20 -2.94 -25.10
C GLU A 172 -0.31 -3.40 -26.48
N GLN A 173 0.47 -3.24 -27.54
CA GLN A 173 0.20 -3.92 -28.82
C GLN A 173 0.26 -5.44 -28.68
N ASP A 174 1.00 -5.93 -27.69
CA ASP A 174 1.01 -7.33 -27.30
C ASP A 174 -0.26 -7.65 -26.48
N ALA A 175 -1.23 -8.28 -27.14
CA ALA A 175 -2.55 -8.51 -26.60
C ALA A 175 -2.53 -9.27 -25.25
N GLY A 176 -3.39 -8.85 -24.33
CA GLY A 176 -3.48 -9.45 -22.99
C GLY A 176 -2.46 -8.92 -21.99
N HIS A 177 -1.58 -8.00 -22.40
CA HIS A 177 -0.64 -7.36 -21.50
C HIS A 177 -1.12 -5.98 -21.05
N ARG A 178 -0.81 -5.66 -19.82
CA ARG A 178 -0.94 -4.34 -19.21
C ARG A 178 0.45 -3.78 -18.94
N CYS A 179 0.70 -2.56 -19.41
CA CYS A 179 1.99 -1.93 -19.30
C CYS A 179 1.92 -0.64 -18.48
N THR A 180 2.95 -0.36 -17.71
CA THR A 180 3.05 0.83 -16.87
C THR A 180 4.49 1.33 -16.87
N VAL A 181 4.70 2.64 -16.99
CA VAL A 181 6.01 3.27 -16.78
C VAL A 181 6.04 3.85 -15.38
N ALA A 182 6.83 3.24 -14.49
CA ALA A 182 6.98 3.65 -13.11
C ALA A 182 8.24 4.51 -12.91
N ALA A 183 8.13 5.56 -12.07
CA ALA A 183 9.25 6.42 -11.70
C ALA A 183 9.90 5.91 -10.41
N PHE A 184 11.22 5.96 -10.37
CA PHE A 184 12.06 5.57 -9.23
C PHE A 184 12.97 6.72 -8.81
N TYR A 185 13.45 6.69 -7.55
CA TYR A 185 14.37 7.69 -7.00
C TYR A 185 13.91 9.14 -7.24
N GLY A 186 12.62 9.42 -6.96
CA GLY A 186 12.09 10.76 -7.17
C GLY A 186 12.08 11.21 -8.64
N SER A 187 11.85 10.29 -9.57
CA SER A 187 11.84 10.49 -11.03
C SER A 187 13.24 10.68 -11.65
N LEU A 188 14.28 10.14 -10.99
CA LEU A 188 15.61 10.04 -11.59
C LEU A 188 15.67 8.94 -12.65
N GLU A 189 14.95 7.84 -12.42
CA GLU A 189 14.88 6.69 -13.32
C GLU A 189 13.44 6.31 -13.62
N TYR A 190 13.23 5.69 -14.79
CA TYR A 190 11.92 5.19 -15.24
C TYR A 190 12.05 3.77 -15.77
N TYR A 191 11.11 2.91 -15.34
CA TYR A 191 11.08 1.52 -15.77
C TYR A 191 9.72 1.19 -16.38
N LEU A 192 9.74 0.55 -17.54
CA LEU A 192 8.57 -0.07 -18.16
C LEU A 192 8.34 -1.43 -17.50
N ILE A 193 7.15 -1.60 -16.94
CA ILE A 193 6.70 -2.86 -16.34
C ILE A 193 5.66 -3.46 -17.27
N LYS A 194 5.96 -4.64 -17.83
CA LYS A 194 5.05 -5.42 -18.67
C LYS A 194 4.48 -6.56 -17.86
N GLN A 195 3.15 -6.64 -17.77
CA GLN A 195 2.44 -7.67 -17.02
C GLN A 195 1.37 -8.34 -17.88
N LEU A 196 1.25 -9.65 -17.79
CA LEU A 196 0.07 -10.36 -18.28
C LEU A 196 -1.11 -10.01 -17.35
N GLU A 197 -2.20 -9.50 -17.91
CA GLU A 197 -3.43 -9.20 -17.18
C GLU A 197 -4.41 -10.37 -17.29
N ILE A 198 -4.66 -11.08 -16.19
CA ILE A 198 -5.67 -12.13 -16.13
C ILE A 198 -6.95 -11.52 -15.57
N LYS A 199 -8.04 -11.61 -16.37
CA LYS A 199 -9.31 -10.94 -16.10
C LYS A 199 -10.36 -11.85 -15.46
N ASP A 200 -10.35 -13.15 -15.76
CA ASP A 200 -11.21 -14.14 -15.11
C ASP A 200 -10.51 -14.64 -13.85
N VAL A 201 -10.93 -14.09 -12.72
CA VAL A 201 -10.45 -14.45 -11.38
C VAL A 201 -11.62 -15.01 -10.60
N ARG A 202 -11.41 -16.17 -9.95
CA ARG A 202 -12.48 -16.82 -9.18
C ARG A 202 -12.07 -17.06 -7.75
N LEU A 203 -13.03 -16.92 -6.81
CA LEU A 203 -12.87 -17.28 -5.41
C LEU A 203 -12.94 -18.82 -5.29
N VAL A 204 -11.97 -19.39 -4.61
CA VAL A 204 -11.83 -20.84 -4.39
C VAL A 204 -12.03 -21.23 -2.94
N HIS A 205 -11.36 -20.49 -2.02
CA HIS A 205 -11.47 -20.72 -0.60
C HIS A 205 -11.27 -19.43 0.18
N ALA A 206 -12.12 -19.24 1.17
CA ALA A 206 -11.97 -18.21 2.18
C ALA A 206 -12.45 -18.80 3.52
N PRO A 207 -11.63 -18.77 4.58
CA PRO A 207 -12.12 -19.17 5.90
C PRO A 207 -13.22 -18.21 6.37
N ALA A 208 -14.03 -18.64 7.32
CA ALA A 208 -15.03 -17.79 7.98
C ALA A 208 -14.38 -16.49 8.53
N GLU A 209 -15.13 -15.38 8.57
CA GLU A 209 -14.64 -14.10 9.09
C GLU A 209 -14.08 -14.23 10.51
N GLY A 210 -14.68 -15.07 11.37
CA GLY A 210 -14.16 -15.38 12.70
C GLY A 210 -12.80 -16.10 12.72
N VAL A 211 -12.25 -16.49 11.56
CA VAL A 211 -10.87 -16.95 11.37
C VAL A 211 -10.07 -15.90 10.60
N GLY A 212 -10.56 -15.51 9.42
CA GLY A 212 -9.85 -14.62 8.49
C GLY A 212 -9.70 -13.19 9.00
N LYS A 213 -10.58 -12.75 9.89
CA LYS A 213 -10.58 -11.41 10.51
C LYS A 213 -10.67 -11.47 12.04
N PHE A 214 -10.30 -12.60 12.67
CA PHE A 214 -10.32 -12.75 14.13
C PHE A 214 -9.53 -11.64 14.81
N GLY A 215 -10.18 -10.93 15.75
CA GLY A 215 -9.64 -9.77 16.44
C GLY A 215 -10.00 -8.41 15.79
N GLY A 216 -10.54 -8.41 14.57
CA GLY A 216 -11.09 -7.22 13.91
C GLY A 216 -10.21 -5.99 13.97
N ASP A 217 -10.84 -4.82 14.24
CA ASP A 217 -10.13 -3.54 14.39
C ASP A 217 -9.41 -3.44 15.76
N THR A 218 -9.85 -4.22 16.77
CA THR A 218 -9.21 -4.27 18.10
C THR A 218 -7.78 -4.77 18.01
N ASP A 219 -7.55 -5.89 17.28
CA ASP A 219 -6.21 -6.46 17.12
C ASP A 219 -5.42 -5.86 15.94
N ASN A 220 -5.99 -4.95 15.15
CA ASN A 220 -5.32 -4.31 14.03
C ASN A 220 -4.06 -3.54 14.50
N TRP A 221 -2.88 -3.85 13.94
CA TRP A 221 -1.55 -3.39 14.35
C TRP A 221 -1.11 -3.88 15.75
N MET A 222 -1.76 -4.89 16.30
CA MET A 222 -1.48 -5.34 17.65
C MET A 222 -0.77 -6.70 17.69
N TRP A 223 0.04 -6.90 18.73
CA TRP A 223 0.63 -8.17 19.09
C TRP A 223 0.36 -8.46 20.57
N PRO A 224 0.00 -9.69 20.98
CA PRO A 224 -0.04 -10.94 20.19
C PRO A 224 -1.27 -11.06 19.27
N ARG A 225 -1.04 -11.47 18.01
CA ARG A 225 -2.04 -11.62 16.96
C ARG A 225 -2.44 -13.08 16.76
N HIS A 226 -3.70 -13.34 16.40
CA HIS A 226 -4.22 -14.70 16.19
C HIS A 226 -5.16 -14.80 14.99
N THR A 227 -4.87 -14.05 13.95
CA THR A 227 -5.71 -13.90 12.76
C THR A 227 -5.22 -14.85 11.67
N GLY A 228 -6.14 -15.66 11.11
CA GLY A 228 -5.90 -16.49 9.94
C GLY A 228 -6.18 -15.74 8.64
N ASP A 229 -5.47 -14.65 8.41
CA ASP A 229 -5.70 -13.75 7.26
C ASP A 229 -5.14 -14.35 5.96
N TYR A 230 -5.82 -15.36 5.42
CA TYR A 230 -5.49 -16.01 4.15
C TYR A 230 -6.75 -16.38 3.37
N SER A 231 -6.61 -16.46 2.05
CA SER A 231 -7.64 -16.97 1.12
C SER A 231 -7.01 -17.42 -0.17
N PHE A 232 -7.77 -18.14 -0.99
CA PHE A 232 -7.32 -18.62 -2.29
C PHE A 232 -8.24 -18.15 -3.41
N LEU A 233 -7.62 -17.67 -4.47
CA LEU A 233 -8.25 -17.38 -5.76
C LEU A 233 -7.71 -18.36 -6.80
N ARG A 234 -8.34 -18.40 -7.98
CA ARG A 234 -7.78 -19.06 -9.16
C ARG A 234 -7.83 -18.14 -10.36
N ALA A 235 -6.73 -18.15 -11.10
CA ALA A 235 -6.59 -17.49 -12.38
C ALA A 235 -7.15 -18.37 -13.50
N TYR A 236 -7.96 -17.80 -14.40
CA TYR A 236 -8.53 -18.46 -15.56
C TYR A 236 -8.20 -17.70 -16.85
N VAL A 237 -8.06 -18.47 -17.92
CA VAL A 237 -7.80 -17.97 -19.28
C VAL A 237 -8.74 -18.66 -20.26
N SER A 238 -8.88 -18.10 -21.47
CA SER A 238 -9.60 -18.80 -22.54
C SER A 238 -8.91 -20.14 -22.91
N PRO A 239 -9.62 -21.08 -23.56
CA PRO A 239 -9.03 -22.38 -23.92
C PRO A 239 -7.78 -22.30 -24.80
N ASP A 240 -7.55 -21.19 -25.51
CA ASP A 240 -6.33 -20.91 -26.27
C ASP A 240 -5.23 -20.22 -25.45
N GLY A 241 -5.40 -20.13 -24.12
CA GLY A 241 -4.41 -19.59 -23.18
C GLY A 241 -4.33 -18.07 -23.10
N LYS A 242 -5.27 -17.34 -23.71
CA LYS A 242 -5.27 -15.89 -23.69
C LYS A 242 -6.06 -15.30 -22.55
N SER A 243 -5.68 -14.08 -22.14
CA SER A 243 -6.47 -13.28 -21.22
C SER A 243 -7.89 -13.07 -21.76
N ALA A 244 -8.89 -13.41 -20.97
CA ALA A 244 -10.30 -13.28 -21.32
C ALA A 244 -11.12 -12.85 -20.10
N ASP A 245 -12.25 -12.18 -20.34
CA ASP A 245 -13.23 -11.92 -19.31
C ASP A 245 -13.90 -13.25 -18.88
N PHE A 246 -14.60 -13.25 -17.75
CA PHE A 246 -15.27 -14.43 -17.24
C PHE A 246 -16.11 -15.13 -18.30
N HIS A 247 -15.85 -16.42 -18.51
CA HIS A 247 -16.66 -17.30 -19.34
C HIS A 247 -16.64 -18.73 -18.78
N LYS A 248 -17.76 -19.44 -18.88
CA LYS A 248 -17.90 -20.82 -18.33
C LYS A 248 -16.91 -21.81 -18.92
N ASP A 249 -16.47 -21.58 -20.16
CA ASP A 249 -15.57 -22.46 -20.90
C ASP A 249 -14.07 -22.10 -20.67
N ASN A 250 -13.79 -21.05 -19.90
CA ASN A 250 -12.41 -20.73 -19.53
C ASN A 250 -11.81 -21.83 -18.68
N VAL A 251 -10.51 -22.02 -18.84
CA VAL A 251 -9.73 -23.07 -18.16
C VAL A 251 -8.76 -22.44 -17.13
N PRO A 252 -8.37 -23.17 -16.07
CA PRO A 252 -7.35 -22.72 -15.15
C PRO A 252 -6.05 -22.32 -15.89
N TYR A 253 -5.49 -21.19 -15.50
CA TYR A 253 -4.19 -20.75 -15.99
C TYR A 253 -3.10 -21.69 -15.49
N THR A 254 -2.18 -22.10 -16.36
CA THR A 254 -1.01 -22.89 -15.99
C THR A 254 0.19 -21.95 -15.87
N PRO A 255 0.62 -21.59 -14.65
CA PRO A 255 1.78 -20.75 -14.46
C PRO A 255 3.06 -21.52 -14.79
N ASP A 256 4.07 -20.82 -15.36
CA ASP A 256 5.38 -21.41 -15.64
C ASP A 256 6.05 -21.94 -14.35
N PHE A 257 5.82 -21.24 -13.24
CA PHE A 257 6.33 -21.59 -11.91
C PHE A 257 5.28 -21.31 -10.83
N HIS A 258 5.28 -22.12 -9.80
CA HIS A 258 4.52 -21.92 -8.57
C HIS A 258 5.39 -22.19 -7.34
N LEU A 259 5.05 -21.63 -6.21
CA LEU A 259 5.79 -21.81 -4.96
C LEU A 259 5.58 -23.22 -4.40
N LYS A 260 6.63 -23.82 -3.94
CA LYS A 260 6.56 -25.06 -3.16
C LYS A 260 6.33 -24.70 -1.70
N LEU A 261 5.43 -25.43 -1.04
CA LEU A 261 5.17 -25.25 0.38
C LEU A 261 6.28 -25.94 1.18
N ALA A 262 6.81 -25.24 2.20
CA ALA A 262 7.81 -25.80 3.07
C ALA A 262 7.21 -26.93 3.91
N LYS A 263 7.90 -28.08 3.97
CA LYS A 263 7.49 -29.19 4.85
C LYS A 263 7.88 -28.95 6.31
N ASP A 264 9.03 -28.30 6.50
CA ASP A 264 9.55 -27.95 7.81
C ASP A 264 9.05 -26.55 8.20
N GLY A 265 8.55 -26.42 9.42
CA GLY A 265 8.11 -25.12 9.93
C GLY A 265 9.28 -24.25 10.39
N LEU A 266 9.00 -22.97 10.54
CA LEU A 266 9.96 -21.97 11.02
C LEU A 266 10.23 -22.07 12.52
N LYS A 267 11.43 -21.62 12.92
CA LYS A 267 11.83 -21.34 14.32
C LYS A 267 12.40 -19.93 14.42
N GLU A 268 12.52 -19.41 15.61
CA GLU A 268 13.14 -18.10 15.85
C GLU A 268 14.60 -18.12 15.37
N GLY A 269 15.01 -17.07 14.69
CA GLY A 269 16.31 -16.92 14.06
C GLY A 269 16.36 -17.35 12.58
N ASP A 270 15.38 -18.10 12.08
CA ASP A 270 15.38 -18.53 10.69
C ASP A 270 15.26 -17.32 9.73
N PHE A 271 15.98 -17.42 8.61
CA PHE A 271 15.89 -16.47 7.51
C PHE A 271 14.49 -16.51 6.87
N VAL A 272 13.95 -15.33 6.59
CA VAL A 272 12.73 -15.15 5.79
C VAL A 272 12.88 -13.97 4.85
N MET A 273 12.19 -14.03 3.71
CA MET A 273 12.07 -12.91 2.78
C MET A 273 10.62 -12.77 2.31
N ALA A 274 10.16 -11.54 2.15
CA ALA A 274 8.87 -11.23 1.56
C ALA A 274 9.05 -10.76 0.11
N LEU A 275 8.29 -11.35 -0.80
CA LEU A 275 8.23 -10.97 -2.20
C LEU A 275 6.84 -10.42 -2.50
N GLY A 276 6.76 -9.15 -2.92
CA GLY A 276 5.47 -8.53 -3.16
C GLY A 276 5.55 -7.13 -3.73
N TYR A 277 4.42 -6.44 -3.68
CA TYR A 277 4.21 -5.14 -4.33
C TYR A 277 3.89 -4.05 -3.29
N PRO A 278 4.89 -3.63 -2.46
CA PRO A 278 4.68 -2.58 -1.47
C PRO A 278 4.23 -1.28 -2.12
N GLY A 279 3.24 -0.62 -1.53
CA GLY A 279 2.57 0.53 -2.12
C GLY A 279 3.44 1.78 -2.16
N ARG A 280 3.76 2.34 -1.00
CA ARG A 280 4.52 3.59 -0.91
C ARG A 280 5.28 3.73 0.40
N THR A 281 6.54 4.17 0.30
CA THR A 281 7.35 4.66 1.42
C THR A 281 7.82 6.08 1.19
N ASN A 282 8.40 6.72 2.22
CA ASN A 282 8.87 8.10 2.22
C ASN A 282 10.24 8.22 2.89
N ARG A 283 11.13 7.23 2.64
CA ARG A 283 12.45 7.12 3.29
C ARG A 283 13.43 8.21 2.83
N HIS A 284 13.24 8.71 1.61
CA HIS A 284 14.15 9.69 1.00
C HIS A 284 13.66 11.13 1.08
N ARG A 285 12.63 11.40 1.89
CA ARG A 285 12.09 12.75 2.08
C ARG A 285 13.07 13.67 2.79
N LEU A 286 13.01 14.97 2.44
CA LEU A 286 13.80 16.02 3.09
C LEU A 286 13.26 16.32 4.49
N PRO A 287 14.09 16.87 5.41
CA PRO A 287 13.65 17.25 6.74
C PRO A 287 12.44 18.20 6.77
N SER A 288 12.32 19.11 5.80
CA SER A 288 11.17 20.02 5.67
C SER A 288 9.88 19.29 5.33
N GLU A 289 9.94 18.20 4.54
CA GLU A 289 8.78 17.36 4.23
C GLU A 289 8.35 16.55 5.46
N VAL A 290 9.32 16.04 6.23
CA VAL A 290 9.04 15.32 7.50
C VAL A 290 8.36 16.30 8.48
N ALA A 291 8.91 17.47 8.71
CA ALA A 291 8.33 18.47 9.60
C ALA A 291 6.92 18.87 9.16
N ASP A 292 6.70 19.20 7.88
CA ASP A 292 5.36 19.55 7.37
C ASP A 292 4.35 18.40 7.56
N THR A 293 4.80 17.16 7.36
CA THR A 293 3.92 16.00 7.51
C THR A 293 3.50 15.78 8.96
N PHE A 294 4.46 15.77 9.89
CA PHE A 294 4.19 15.39 11.27
C PHE A 294 3.74 16.59 12.15
N ASP A 295 4.13 17.81 11.81
CA ASP A 295 3.75 18.98 12.60
C ASP A 295 2.44 19.64 12.10
N TRP A 296 2.03 19.38 10.85
CA TRP A 296 0.83 20.00 10.28
C TRP A 296 -0.11 19.01 9.58
N SER A 297 0.37 18.26 8.58
CA SER A 297 -0.52 17.50 7.68
C SER A 297 -1.23 16.36 8.42
N TYR A 298 -0.50 15.54 9.19
CA TYR A 298 -1.09 14.41 9.93
C TYR A 298 -1.97 14.87 11.10
N PRO A 299 -1.56 15.82 11.97
CA PRO A 299 -2.45 16.33 13.01
C PRO A 299 -3.75 16.92 12.43
N THR A 300 -3.65 17.72 11.35
CA THR A 300 -4.82 18.28 10.66
C THR A 300 -5.72 17.18 10.09
N THR A 301 -5.13 16.14 9.52
CA THR A 301 -5.88 15.00 8.96
C THR A 301 -6.59 14.21 10.07
N VAL A 302 -5.90 13.89 11.17
CA VAL A 302 -6.50 13.17 12.32
C VAL A 302 -7.70 13.92 12.86
N GLN A 303 -7.56 15.23 13.11
CA GLN A 303 -8.66 16.06 13.56
C GLN A 303 -9.84 16.04 12.57
N TYR A 304 -9.55 16.27 11.30
CA TYR A 304 -10.58 16.34 10.26
C TYR A 304 -11.33 14.99 10.09
N LEU A 305 -10.61 13.88 10.06
CA LEU A 305 -11.23 12.55 9.95
C LEU A 305 -12.09 12.21 11.17
N GLY A 306 -11.65 12.57 12.38
CA GLY A 306 -12.44 12.43 13.60
C GLY A 306 -13.78 13.18 13.50
N GLU A 307 -13.74 14.42 13.06
CA GLU A 307 -14.95 15.24 12.85
C GLU A 307 -15.91 14.61 11.82
N LEU A 308 -15.39 14.08 10.70
CA LEU A 308 -16.22 13.38 9.70
C LEU A 308 -16.86 12.11 10.27
N LEU A 309 -16.11 11.32 11.04
CA LEU A 309 -16.61 10.08 11.66
C LEU A 309 -17.74 10.40 12.68
N GLU A 310 -17.60 11.45 13.48
CA GLU A 310 -18.63 11.89 14.40
C GLU A 310 -19.92 12.28 13.65
N ILE A 311 -19.79 13.03 12.54
CA ILE A 311 -20.94 13.44 11.72
C ILE A 311 -21.63 12.21 11.11
N ILE A 312 -20.86 11.33 10.47
CA ILE A 312 -21.41 10.12 9.86
C ILE A 312 -22.11 9.27 10.93
N GLY A 313 -21.47 9.05 12.09
CA GLY A 313 -22.04 8.28 13.19
C GLY A 313 -23.36 8.86 13.68
N ARG A 314 -23.43 10.19 13.88
CA ARG A 314 -24.65 10.90 14.30
C ARG A 314 -25.77 10.77 13.26
N GLU A 315 -25.46 10.99 11.98
CA GLU A 315 -26.47 11.00 10.92
C GLU A 315 -26.99 9.60 10.58
N THR A 316 -26.20 8.55 10.82
CA THR A 316 -26.56 7.15 10.54
C THR A 316 -27.10 6.39 11.76
N ALA A 317 -27.06 6.96 12.98
CA ALA A 317 -27.38 6.28 14.23
C ALA A 317 -28.76 5.57 14.25
N ASN A 318 -29.77 6.19 13.60
CA ASN A 318 -31.14 5.68 13.54
C ASN A 318 -31.56 5.32 12.11
N ASP A 319 -30.62 5.15 11.19
CA ASP A 319 -30.85 4.84 9.78
C ASP A 319 -29.95 3.69 9.34
N ARG A 320 -30.51 2.49 9.33
CA ARG A 320 -29.78 1.26 9.00
C ARG A 320 -29.28 1.25 7.54
N ASP A 321 -30.06 1.79 6.61
CA ASP A 321 -29.70 1.85 5.18
C ASP A 321 -28.50 2.81 4.99
N ALA A 322 -28.61 4.01 5.57
CA ALA A 322 -27.49 4.96 5.55
C ALA A 322 -26.22 4.37 6.23
N ALA A 323 -26.38 3.70 7.36
CA ALA A 323 -25.26 3.05 8.04
C ALA A 323 -24.57 2.02 7.16
N LEU A 324 -25.31 1.18 6.44
CA LEU A 324 -24.77 0.19 5.49
C LEU A 324 -24.04 0.87 4.32
N LYS A 325 -24.60 1.94 3.74
CA LYS A 325 -23.95 2.70 2.66
C LYS A 325 -22.59 3.29 3.08
N TYR A 326 -22.47 3.68 4.35
CA TYR A 326 -21.25 4.32 4.87
C TYR A 326 -20.28 3.35 5.57
N ALA A 327 -20.66 2.10 5.80
CA ALA A 327 -19.84 1.13 6.55
C ALA A 327 -18.41 0.99 6.01
N SER A 328 -18.25 0.83 4.70
CA SER A 328 -16.93 0.74 4.07
C SER A 328 -16.13 2.05 4.17
N ARG A 329 -16.80 3.22 4.05
CA ARG A 329 -16.16 4.54 4.23
C ARG A 329 -15.70 4.74 5.66
N VAL A 330 -16.53 4.41 6.64
CA VAL A 330 -16.20 4.50 8.07
C VAL A 330 -15.01 3.60 8.41
N ALA A 331 -15.00 2.34 7.96
CA ALA A 331 -13.86 1.44 8.15
C ALA A 331 -12.56 2.01 7.54
N GLY A 332 -12.63 2.55 6.30
CA GLY A 332 -11.48 3.19 5.66
C GLY A 332 -10.99 4.43 6.41
N LEU A 333 -11.89 5.30 6.88
CA LEU A 333 -11.52 6.50 7.66
C LEU A 333 -10.90 6.12 9.01
N ASN A 334 -11.45 5.15 9.73
CA ASN A 334 -10.89 4.65 11.00
C ASN A 334 -9.50 4.08 10.80
N ASN A 335 -9.28 3.28 9.74
CA ASN A 335 -7.96 2.72 9.45
C ASN A 335 -6.93 3.83 9.18
N VAL A 336 -7.27 4.84 8.38
CA VAL A 336 -6.38 6.00 8.13
C VAL A 336 -6.13 6.79 9.41
N LEU A 337 -7.17 7.04 10.21
CA LEU A 337 -7.07 7.77 11.48
C LEU A 337 -6.13 7.04 12.45
N LYS A 338 -6.35 5.74 12.68
CA LYS A 338 -5.50 4.91 13.55
C LYS A 338 -4.05 4.87 13.06
N ASN A 339 -3.85 4.72 11.75
CA ASN A 339 -2.53 4.75 11.12
C ASN A 339 -1.82 6.11 11.35
N ARG A 340 -2.49 7.24 11.07
CA ARG A 340 -1.87 8.56 11.23
C ARG A 340 -1.61 8.89 12.70
N GLN A 341 -2.53 8.55 13.59
CA GLN A 341 -2.32 8.72 15.03
C GLN A 341 -1.14 7.89 15.52
N GLY A 342 -1.06 6.61 15.15
CA GLY A 342 0.08 5.76 15.51
C GLY A 342 1.42 6.28 14.98
N MET A 343 1.44 6.84 13.76
CA MET A 343 2.64 7.50 13.22
C MET A 343 3.03 8.75 14.02
N LEU A 344 2.06 9.58 14.43
CA LEU A 344 2.30 10.74 15.29
C LEU A 344 2.85 10.35 16.66
N ASP A 345 2.26 9.31 17.28
CA ASP A 345 2.70 8.82 18.59
C ASP A 345 4.13 8.26 18.52
N SER A 346 4.45 7.53 17.46
CA SER A 346 5.81 7.00 17.22
C SER A 346 6.82 8.13 16.93
N TYR A 347 6.42 9.12 16.14
CA TYR A 347 7.24 10.29 15.83
C TYR A 347 7.57 11.10 17.08
N ALA A 348 6.58 11.33 17.95
CA ALA A 348 6.76 12.10 19.19
C ALA A 348 7.74 11.43 20.18
N GLN A 349 7.94 10.12 20.08
CA GLN A 349 8.85 9.34 20.91
C GLN A 349 10.22 9.09 20.24
N SER A 350 10.45 9.62 19.04
CA SER A 350 11.63 9.36 18.21
C SER A 350 12.52 10.60 18.04
N ASP A 351 13.77 10.38 17.66
CA ASP A 351 14.69 11.40 17.19
C ASP A 351 14.74 11.53 15.66
N PHE A 352 13.70 11.04 15.00
CA PHE A 352 13.66 10.89 13.54
C PHE A 352 13.98 12.19 12.79
N LEU A 353 13.33 13.32 13.14
CA LEU A 353 13.59 14.59 12.46
C LEU A 353 15.04 15.04 12.66
N GLN A 354 15.61 14.89 13.86
CA GLN A 354 17.00 15.25 14.16
C GLN A 354 17.98 14.41 13.34
N ARG A 355 17.72 13.09 13.21
CA ARG A 355 18.55 12.21 12.37
C ARG A 355 18.46 12.60 10.90
N LYS A 356 17.26 12.93 10.38
CA LYS A 356 17.07 13.42 9.01
C LYS A 356 17.77 14.76 8.76
N GLN A 357 17.74 15.67 9.73
CA GLN A 357 18.48 16.95 9.65
C GLN A 357 19.99 16.72 9.62
N ALA A 358 20.51 15.82 10.46
CA ALA A 358 21.92 15.47 10.48
C ALA A 358 22.37 14.80 9.17
N GLU A 359 21.59 13.85 8.64
CA GLU A 359 21.85 13.21 7.34
C GLU A 359 21.89 14.23 6.20
N HIS A 360 20.91 15.14 6.16
CA HIS A 360 20.83 16.17 5.14
C HIS A 360 21.98 17.18 5.24
N GLN A 361 22.37 17.54 6.47
CA GLN A 361 23.54 18.43 6.69
C GLN A 361 24.85 17.74 6.28
N ALA A 362 24.98 16.42 6.53
CA ALA A 362 26.14 15.64 6.09
C ALA A 362 26.24 15.61 4.55
N LEU A 363 25.11 15.41 3.85
CA LEU A 363 25.03 15.51 2.39
C LEU A 363 25.47 16.92 1.90
N LYS A 364 24.95 17.99 2.51
CA LYS A 364 25.35 19.38 2.16
C LYS A 364 26.84 19.61 2.37
N ASN A 365 27.41 19.12 3.46
CA ASN A 365 28.84 19.23 3.76
C ASN A 365 29.67 18.47 2.72
N TRP A 366 29.27 17.23 2.36
CA TRP A 366 29.94 16.44 1.34
C TRP A 366 29.89 17.13 -0.05
N VAL A 367 28.75 17.68 -0.43
CA VAL A 367 28.62 18.45 -1.69
C VAL A 367 29.54 19.66 -1.70
N ASN A 368 29.69 20.36 -0.56
CA ASN A 368 30.54 21.58 -0.47
C ASN A 368 32.03 21.31 -0.25
N SER A 369 32.40 20.08 0.11
CA SER A 369 33.79 19.71 0.40
C SER A 369 34.66 19.54 -0.86
N ASP A 370 34.04 19.29 -2.00
CA ASP A 370 34.71 19.07 -3.29
C ASP A 370 34.13 19.98 -4.37
N ARG A 371 35.01 20.53 -5.24
CA ARG A 371 34.63 21.48 -6.29
C ARG A 371 33.72 20.84 -7.33
N THR A 372 33.95 19.57 -7.68
CA THR A 372 33.17 18.83 -8.67
C THR A 372 31.76 18.57 -8.16
N ASN A 373 31.65 18.09 -6.89
CA ASN A 373 30.37 17.86 -6.24
C ASN A 373 29.57 19.16 -6.10
N LYS A 374 30.25 20.25 -5.71
CA LYS A 374 29.62 21.58 -5.59
C LYS A 374 29.04 22.06 -6.93
N GLN A 375 29.81 21.92 -8.00
CA GLN A 375 29.32 22.29 -9.35
C GLN A 375 28.16 21.41 -9.82
N ALA A 376 28.18 20.11 -9.49
CA ALA A 376 27.17 19.15 -9.90
C ALA A 376 25.84 19.27 -9.14
N TYR A 377 25.86 19.61 -7.84
CA TYR A 377 24.70 19.39 -6.99
C TYR A 377 24.23 20.61 -6.16
N ALA A 378 25.11 21.58 -5.84
CA ALA A 378 24.77 22.61 -4.84
C ALA A 378 23.58 23.49 -5.24
N LYS A 379 23.44 23.84 -6.52
CA LYS A 379 22.34 24.66 -7.04
C LYS A 379 20.99 23.97 -6.87
N ASP A 380 20.92 22.68 -7.18
CA ASP A 380 19.68 21.92 -7.19
C ASP A 380 19.24 21.59 -5.75
N LEU A 381 20.19 21.34 -4.84
CA LEU A 381 19.91 21.18 -3.40
C LEU A 381 19.29 22.44 -2.78
N ALA A 382 19.77 23.63 -3.15
CA ALA A 382 19.17 24.87 -2.68
C ALA A 382 17.80 25.15 -3.32
N ALA A 383 17.61 24.75 -4.58
CA ALA A 383 16.36 24.96 -5.29
C ALA A 383 15.22 24.11 -4.74
N ILE A 384 15.47 22.84 -4.40
CA ILE A 384 14.42 21.94 -3.93
C ILE A 384 13.80 22.37 -2.62
N GLU A 385 14.59 22.87 -1.66
CA GLU A 385 14.09 23.34 -0.37
C GLU A 385 13.06 24.47 -0.56
N LYS A 386 13.38 25.46 -1.41
CA LYS A 386 12.48 26.57 -1.71
C LYS A 386 11.21 26.15 -2.45
N LEU A 387 11.32 25.20 -3.38
CA LEU A 387 10.16 24.70 -4.14
C LEU A 387 9.22 23.89 -3.24
N LEU A 388 9.75 23.12 -2.30
CA LEU A 388 8.96 22.39 -1.32
C LEU A 388 8.24 23.32 -0.34
N GLU A 389 8.90 24.40 0.12
CA GLU A 389 8.26 25.42 0.96
C GLU A 389 7.05 26.05 0.25
N GLN A 390 7.21 26.38 -1.04
CA GLN A 390 6.09 26.88 -1.86
C GLN A 390 4.96 25.86 -1.94
N GLN A 391 5.26 24.60 -2.25
CA GLN A 391 4.26 23.52 -2.36
C GLN A 391 3.48 23.32 -1.04
N GLN A 392 4.19 23.31 0.09
CA GLN A 392 3.59 23.16 1.42
C GLN A 392 2.66 24.33 1.75
N SER A 393 3.10 25.56 1.47
CA SER A 393 2.26 26.76 1.66
C SER A 393 0.98 26.71 0.81
N GLU A 394 1.10 26.34 -0.47
CA GLU A 394 -0.06 26.19 -1.36
C GLU A 394 -0.99 25.06 -0.89
N GLY A 395 -0.44 23.92 -0.43
CA GLY A 395 -1.20 22.80 0.12
C GLY A 395 -2.04 23.21 1.33
N ARG A 396 -1.44 23.92 2.29
CA ARG A 396 -2.14 24.43 3.48
C ARG A 396 -3.27 25.41 3.10
N ASN A 397 -3.03 26.32 2.16
CA ASN A 397 -4.03 27.28 1.71
C ASN A 397 -5.18 26.61 0.97
N ASN A 398 -4.94 25.53 0.23
CA ASN A 398 -5.95 24.82 -0.53
C ASN A 398 -6.72 23.76 0.27
N PHE A 399 -6.29 23.40 1.47
CA PHE A 399 -6.88 22.32 2.27
C PHE A 399 -8.39 22.52 2.51
N LEU A 400 -8.80 23.71 2.97
CA LEU A 400 -10.21 23.98 3.25
C LEU A 400 -11.05 24.07 1.98
N LEU A 401 -10.53 24.61 0.89
CA LEU A 401 -11.24 24.65 -0.40
C LEU A 401 -11.47 23.22 -0.96
N ALA A 402 -10.48 22.36 -0.86
CA ALA A 402 -10.59 20.96 -1.33
C ALA A 402 -11.69 20.21 -0.56
N ASN A 403 -11.72 20.38 0.76
CA ASN A 403 -12.73 19.74 1.62
C ASN A 403 -14.11 20.38 1.49
N ALA A 404 -14.21 21.69 1.20
CA ALA A 404 -15.48 22.38 0.96
C ALA A 404 -16.13 22.05 -0.40
N THR A 405 -15.45 21.28 -1.25
CA THR A 405 -15.99 20.84 -2.54
C THR A 405 -16.97 19.67 -2.33
N PRO A 406 -18.29 19.83 -2.53
CA PRO A 406 -19.27 18.76 -2.39
C PRO A 406 -18.94 17.57 -3.30
N ARG A 407 -19.25 16.35 -2.86
CA ARG A 407 -19.01 15.13 -3.64
C ARG A 407 -19.67 15.18 -5.01
N LEU A 408 -20.90 15.72 -5.09
CA LEU A 408 -21.61 15.87 -6.38
C LEU A 408 -20.97 16.91 -7.30
N LEU A 409 -20.38 17.98 -6.76
CA LEU A 409 -19.59 18.91 -7.58
C LEU A 409 -18.32 18.24 -8.13
N GLY A 410 -17.63 17.44 -7.31
CA GLY A 410 -16.49 16.63 -7.76
C GLY A 410 -16.88 15.68 -8.90
N THR A 411 -18.05 15.03 -8.77
CA THR A 411 -18.66 14.17 -9.81
C THR A 411 -18.93 14.94 -11.09
N ALA A 412 -19.59 16.10 -11.00
CA ALA A 412 -19.88 16.97 -12.15
C ALA A 412 -18.62 17.45 -12.85
N ARG A 413 -17.59 17.87 -12.10
CA ARG A 413 -16.27 18.26 -12.62
C ARG A 413 -15.62 17.11 -13.42
N SER A 414 -15.65 15.90 -12.87
CA SER A 414 -15.06 14.74 -13.51
C SER A 414 -15.77 14.38 -14.82
N LEU A 415 -17.12 14.41 -14.82
CA LEU A 415 -17.93 14.16 -16.01
C LEU A 415 -17.71 15.23 -17.08
N TYR A 416 -17.69 16.51 -16.70
CA TYR A 416 -17.46 17.61 -17.62
C TYR A 416 -16.02 17.58 -18.19
N ARG A 417 -15.04 17.20 -17.35
CA ARG A 417 -13.67 16.97 -17.82
C ARG A 417 -13.63 15.86 -18.85
N LEU A 418 -14.28 14.72 -18.60
CA LEU A 418 -14.37 13.61 -19.54
C LEU A 418 -14.97 14.07 -20.89
N ALA A 419 -16.07 14.82 -20.85
CA ALA A 419 -16.68 15.36 -22.06
C ALA A 419 -15.69 16.20 -22.91
N ASN A 420 -14.90 17.06 -22.24
CA ASN A 420 -13.88 17.88 -22.93
C ASN A 420 -12.69 17.05 -23.41
N GLU A 421 -12.20 16.12 -22.62
CA GLU A 421 -11.10 15.22 -23.03
C GLU A 421 -11.51 14.32 -24.20
N SER A 422 -12.77 13.87 -24.24
CA SER A 422 -13.31 13.03 -25.31
C SER A 422 -13.37 13.72 -26.68
N THR A 423 -13.25 15.04 -26.74
CA THR A 423 -13.11 15.77 -28.01
C THR A 423 -11.72 15.64 -28.66
N LYS A 424 -10.73 15.13 -27.88
CA LYS A 424 -9.36 14.95 -28.33
C LYS A 424 -9.10 13.52 -28.81
N PRO A 425 -8.12 13.31 -29.70
CA PRO A 425 -7.58 11.98 -29.96
C PRO A 425 -7.16 11.30 -28.67
N ASP A 426 -7.33 9.98 -28.54
CA ASP A 426 -7.12 9.24 -27.29
C ASP A 426 -5.71 9.44 -26.69
N ALA A 427 -4.69 9.47 -27.53
CA ALA A 427 -3.30 9.70 -27.11
C ALA A 427 -3.05 11.10 -26.50
N GLU A 428 -3.89 12.09 -26.85
CA GLU A 428 -3.78 13.47 -26.36
C GLU A 428 -4.62 13.74 -25.11
N ARG A 429 -5.51 12.80 -24.74
CA ARG A 429 -6.32 12.92 -23.50
C ARG A 429 -5.42 12.85 -22.28
N LYS A 430 -5.77 13.58 -21.25
CA LYS A 430 -5.11 13.44 -19.94
C LYS A 430 -5.24 11.99 -19.42
N ALA A 431 -4.23 11.55 -18.69
CA ALA A 431 -4.25 10.25 -18.00
C ALA A 431 -5.50 10.13 -17.12
N GLY A 432 -6.15 8.96 -17.14
CA GLY A 432 -7.44 8.72 -16.48
C GLY A 432 -8.68 9.02 -17.31
N PHE A 433 -8.53 9.61 -18.52
CA PHE A 433 -9.63 9.91 -19.45
C PHE A 433 -9.45 9.23 -20.81
N GLN A 434 -8.47 8.36 -20.94
CA GLN A 434 -8.26 7.58 -22.17
C GLN A 434 -9.30 6.45 -22.28
N GLN A 435 -9.49 5.90 -23.47
CA GLN A 435 -10.44 4.82 -23.73
C GLN A 435 -10.23 3.63 -22.78
N ARG A 436 -8.97 3.33 -22.46
CA ARG A 436 -8.61 2.26 -21.52
C ARG A 436 -9.11 2.48 -20.07
N ASP A 437 -9.43 3.71 -19.71
CA ASP A 437 -9.85 4.10 -18.34
C ASP A 437 -11.38 4.16 -18.18
N LEU A 438 -12.13 4.25 -19.28
CA LEU A 438 -13.59 4.42 -19.27
C LEU A 438 -14.35 3.33 -18.52
N PRO A 439 -14.00 2.02 -18.60
CA PRO A 439 -14.72 0.99 -17.85
C PRO A 439 -14.69 1.22 -16.34
N ARG A 440 -13.54 1.68 -15.80
CA ARG A 440 -13.39 2.01 -14.38
C ARG A 440 -14.22 3.26 -14.02
N PHE A 441 -14.19 4.26 -14.89
CA PHE A 441 -14.95 5.49 -14.70
C PHE A 441 -16.46 5.20 -14.67
N GLN A 442 -16.96 4.36 -15.59
CA GLN A 442 -18.34 3.91 -15.65
C GLN A 442 -18.74 3.14 -14.37
N ALA A 443 -17.91 2.19 -13.94
CA ALA A 443 -18.16 1.43 -12.73
C ALA A 443 -18.26 2.33 -11.49
N PHE A 444 -17.42 3.36 -11.38
CA PHE A 444 -17.50 4.34 -10.30
C PHE A 444 -18.82 5.12 -10.32
N MET A 445 -19.26 5.60 -11.48
CA MET A 445 -20.53 6.32 -11.62
C MET A 445 -21.75 5.44 -11.31
N ALA A 446 -21.71 4.18 -11.71
CA ALA A 446 -22.77 3.21 -11.42
C ALA A 446 -22.80 2.81 -9.93
N GLY A 447 -21.66 2.70 -9.29
CA GLY A 447 -21.55 2.24 -7.90
C GLY A 447 -21.88 3.31 -6.84
N MET A 448 -22.04 4.58 -7.22
CA MET A 448 -22.16 5.68 -6.25
C MET A 448 -23.37 5.54 -5.32
N ASP A 449 -24.51 5.02 -5.78
CA ASP A 449 -25.75 4.87 -4.99
C ASP A 449 -25.57 3.95 -3.77
N ARG A 450 -24.62 3.03 -3.86
CA ARG A 450 -24.28 2.12 -2.76
C ARG A 450 -23.48 2.77 -1.63
N THR A 451 -22.98 3.99 -1.84
CA THR A 451 -22.07 4.69 -0.93
C THR A 451 -22.46 6.15 -0.74
N PHE A 452 -23.71 6.50 -1.06
CA PHE A 452 -24.20 7.86 -1.04
C PHE A 452 -25.56 7.95 -0.35
N ASP A 453 -25.66 8.87 0.59
CA ASP A 453 -26.91 9.24 1.25
C ASP A 453 -27.00 10.77 1.32
N VAL A 454 -28.13 11.34 0.88
CA VAL A 454 -28.32 12.79 0.78
C VAL A 454 -28.25 13.48 2.13
N LYS A 455 -28.81 12.87 3.19
CA LYS A 455 -28.82 13.46 4.54
C LYS A 455 -27.41 13.56 5.09
N VAL A 456 -26.65 12.47 4.97
CA VAL A 456 -25.25 12.41 5.44
C VAL A 456 -24.38 13.39 4.65
N GLU A 457 -24.49 13.42 3.31
CA GLU A 457 -23.66 14.33 2.49
C GLU A 457 -23.97 15.80 2.78
N LYS A 458 -25.26 16.18 2.98
CA LYS A 458 -25.62 17.55 3.39
C LYS A 458 -24.96 17.95 4.72
N ALA A 459 -24.93 17.06 5.69
CA ALA A 459 -24.29 17.32 6.98
C ALA A 459 -22.76 17.48 6.86
N LEU A 460 -22.12 16.66 6.02
CA LEU A 460 -20.69 16.77 5.70
C LEU A 460 -20.40 18.09 4.96
N ASP A 461 -21.19 18.43 3.96
CA ASP A 461 -21.06 19.67 3.20
C ASP A 461 -21.22 20.89 4.10
N LEU A 462 -22.20 20.89 5.01
CA LEU A 462 -22.40 21.99 5.97
C LEU A 462 -21.18 22.19 6.86
N HIS A 463 -20.64 21.12 7.42
CA HIS A 463 -19.44 21.17 8.25
C HIS A 463 -18.25 21.79 7.50
N ASN A 464 -18.00 21.30 6.30
CA ASN A 464 -16.89 21.75 5.48
C ASN A 464 -17.05 23.20 5.01
N LEU A 465 -18.27 23.57 4.58
CA LEU A 465 -18.57 24.93 4.16
C LEU A 465 -18.48 25.94 5.30
N LYS A 466 -18.91 25.59 6.52
CA LYS A 466 -18.73 26.44 7.70
C LYS A 466 -17.26 26.78 7.92
N LYS A 467 -16.37 25.80 7.87
CA LYS A 467 -14.91 26.01 8.02
C LYS A 467 -14.34 26.88 6.89
N TYR A 468 -14.73 26.60 5.65
CA TYR A 468 -14.30 27.36 4.49
C TYR A 468 -14.80 28.80 4.52
N ALA A 469 -16.11 29.02 4.75
CA ALA A 469 -16.74 30.34 4.78
C ALA A 469 -16.24 31.24 5.95
N ALA A 470 -15.76 30.62 7.04
CA ALA A 470 -15.15 31.34 8.16
C ALA A 470 -13.79 31.95 7.82
N GLN A 471 -13.14 31.54 6.72
CA GLN A 471 -11.89 32.14 6.29
C GLN A 471 -12.09 33.60 5.85
N PRO A 472 -11.08 34.46 6.07
CA PRO A 472 -11.07 35.79 5.47
C PRO A 472 -11.26 35.72 3.95
N LYS A 473 -12.08 36.64 3.38
CA LYS A 473 -12.37 36.68 1.94
C LYS A 473 -11.15 36.53 1.03
N LYS A 474 -10.03 37.17 1.39
CA LYS A 474 -8.77 37.12 0.64
C LYS A 474 -8.11 35.73 0.59
N GLN A 475 -8.52 34.80 1.47
CA GLN A 475 -8.00 33.43 1.53
C GLN A 475 -8.96 32.44 0.86
N ARG A 476 -10.19 32.86 0.52
CA ARG A 476 -11.17 32.06 -0.18
C ARG A 476 -10.99 32.19 -1.69
N ASN A 477 -11.50 31.19 -2.42
CA ASN A 477 -11.45 31.17 -3.88
C ASN A 477 -12.69 31.89 -4.45
N ALA A 478 -12.48 33.06 -5.06
CA ALA A 478 -13.57 33.89 -5.56
C ALA A 478 -14.41 33.22 -6.68
N ASP A 479 -13.78 32.40 -7.54
CA ASP A 479 -14.49 31.67 -8.60
C ASP A 479 -15.38 30.59 -7.98
N PHE A 480 -14.90 29.88 -6.96
CA PHE A 480 -15.67 28.89 -6.22
C PHE A 480 -16.84 29.54 -5.46
N ASP A 481 -16.59 30.63 -4.74
CA ASP A 481 -17.61 31.39 -4.03
C ASP A 481 -18.73 31.80 -4.98
N LYS A 482 -18.38 32.37 -6.13
CA LYS A 482 -19.36 32.82 -7.16
C LYS A 482 -20.13 31.63 -7.76
N ALA A 483 -19.45 30.53 -8.11
CA ALA A 483 -20.08 29.37 -8.75
C ALA A 483 -21.05 28.65 -7.80
N MET A 484 -20.71 28.59 -6.51
CA MET A 484 -21.49 27.90 -5.48
C MET A 484 -22.48 28.82 -4.72
N GLY A 485 -22.45 30.11 -4.98
CA GLY A 485 -23.33 31.07 -4.32
C GLY A 485 -22.95 31.44 -2.88
N ILE A 486 -21.64 31.23 -2.52
CA ILE A 486 -21.16 31.53 -1.17
C ILE A 486 -20.89 33.02 -1.05
N GLN A 487 -21.47 33.66 -0.01
CA GLN A 487 -21.32 35.07 0.28
C GLN A 487 -20.53 35.31 1.56
N ASP A 488 -20.11 36.56 1.79
CA ASP A 488 -19.42 36.93 3.01
C ASP A 488 -20.39 36.87 4.20
N ASN A 489 -19.90 36.38 5.34
CA ASN A 489 -20.65 36.37 6.62
C ASN A 489 -22.00 35.61 6.57
N MET A 490 -22.12 34.58 5.77
CA MET A 490 -23.32 33.73 5.78
C MET A 490 -23.52 33.10 7.16
N SER A 491 -24.75 33.20 7.67
CA SER A 491 -25.16 32.46 8.87
C SER A 491 -25.26 30.96 8.57
N GLU A 492 -25.22 30.13 9.61
CA GLU A 492 -25.42 28.67 9.45
C GLU A 492 -26.76 28.35 8.76
N ALA A 493 -27.83 29.06 9.13
CA ALA A 493 -29.13 28.91 8.47
C ALA A 493 -29.07 29.24 6.97
N ALA A 494 -28.30 30.27 6.58
CA ALA A 494 -28.10 30.61 5.17
C ALA A 494 -27.31 29.55 4.41
N LEU A 495 -26.30 28.96 5.06
CA LEU A 495 -25.54 27.84 4.47
C LEU A 495 -26.41 26.57 4.32
N ILE A 496 -27.24 26.26 5.31
CA ILE A 496 -28.19 25.13 5.22
C ILE A 496 -29.16 25.37 4.05
N ALA A 497 -29.77 26.55 3.94
CA ALA A 497 -30.69 26.88 2.85
C ALA A 497 -30.02 26.79 1.47
N LEU A 498 -28.75 27.21 1.38
CA LEU A 498 -27.95 27.10 0.17
C LEU A 498 -27.71 25.63 -0.23
N ILE A 499 -27.28 24.79 0.72
CA ILE A 499 -27.05 23.34 0.50
C ILE A 499 -28.37 22.68 0.12
N ASP A 500 -29.47 22.97 0.83
CA ASP A 500 -30.78 22.42 0.52
C ASP A 500 -31.23 22.78 -0.91
N SER A 501 -30.95 24.01 -1.37
CA SER A 501 -31.23 24.40 -2.73
C SER A 501 -30.42 23.60 -3.78
N TRP A 502 -29.17 23.26 -3.51
CA TRP A 502 -28.37 22.42 -4.42
C TRP A 502 -28.97 21.03 -4.54
N TYR A 503 -29.26 20.38 -3.41
CA TYR A 503 -29.75 19.01 -3.39
C TYR A 503 -31.21 18.89 -3.89
N ALA A 504 -32.02 19.91 -3.74
CA ALA A 504 -33.40 19.94 -4.29
C ALA A 504 -33.41 20.04 -5.82
N ASN A 505 -32.39 20.62 -6.44
CA ASN A 505 -32.35 20.91 -7.86
C ASN A 505 -31.32 20.05 -8.66
N THR A 506 -30.58 19.18 -8.00
CA THR A 506 -29.62 18.26 -8.71
C THR A 506 -30.32 17.00 -9.15
N LYS A 507 -29.89 16.49 -10.31
CA LYS A 507 -30.21 15.15 -10.82
C LYS A 507 -29.05 14.18 -10.69
N LEU A 508 -27.89 14.61 -10.22
CA LEU A 508 -26.69 13.76 -10.09
C LEU A 508 -26.81 12.71 -8.98
N THR A 509 -27.84 12.76 -8.16
CA THR A 509 -28.20 11.67 -7.23
C THR A 509 -28.77 10.46 -7.98
N ASP A 510 -29.25 10.61 -9.22
CA ASP A 510 -29.77 9.54 -10.06
C ASP A 510 -28.64 8.87 -10.87
N GLN A 511 -28.54 7.54 -10.78
CA GLN A 511 -27.57 6.75 -11.52
C GLN A 511 -27.72 6.90 -13.04
N ALA A 512 -28.98 6.90 -13.55
CA ALA A 512 -29.22 6.99 -14.98
C ALA A 512 -28.75 8.33 -15.55
N GLU A 513 -28.93 9.44 -14.81
CA GLU A 513 -28.43 10.76 -15.22
C GLU A 513 -26.89 10.78 -15.25
N ARG A 514 -26.20 10.21 -14.23
CA ARG A 514 -24.73 10.14 -14.22
C ARG A 514 -24.20 9.29 -15.37
N LEU A 515 -24.82 8.14 -15.66
CA LEU A 515 -24.41 7.27 -16.77
C LEU A 515 -24.67 7.92 -18.14
N ALA A 516 -25.77 8.64 -18.31
CA ALA A 516 -26.07 9.39 -19.52
C ALA A 516 -25.01 10.48 -19.80
N LEU A 517 -24.50 11.13 -18.76
CA LEU A 517 -23.46 12.16 -18.88
C LEU A 517 -22.07 11.61 -19.30
N LEU A 518 -21.83 10.31 -19.22
CA LEU A 518 -20.56 9.72 -19.68
C LEU A 518 -20.32 9.88 -21.20
N SER A 519 -21.38 9.93 -21.98
CA SER A 519 -21.32 10.11 -23.44
C SER A 519 -21.75 11.52 -23.90
N ALA A 520 -22.03 12.42 -22.96
CA ALA A 520 -22.48 13.77 -23.27
C ALA A 520 -21.33 14.64 -23.80
N SER A 521 -21.65 15.52 -24.76
CA SER A 521 -20.71 16.51 -25.27
C SER A 521 -20.57 17.71 -24.32
N PRO A 522 -19.51 18.53 -24.43
CA PRO A 522 -19.42 19.76 -23.64
C PRO A 522 -20.63 20.71 -23.80
N GLN A 523 -21.25 20.71 -24.97
CA GLN A 523 -22.44 21.53 -25.26
C GLN A 523 -23.67 21.04 -24.49
N ASP A 524 -23.83 19.73 -24.32
CA ASP A 524 -24.91 19.15 -23.53
C ASP A 524 -24.84 19.57 -22.06
N PHE A 525 -23.63 19.72 -21.52
CA PHE A 525 -23.42 20.26 -20.16
C PHE A 525 -23.79 21.74 -20.05
N ALA A 526 -23.47 22.55 -21.06
CA ALA A 526 -23.74 24.00 -21.03
C ALA A 526 -25.24 24.33 -20.93
N GLY A 527 -26.11 23.45 -21.44
CA GLY A 527 -27.57 23.60 -21.38
C GLY A 527 -28.23 23.13 -20.08
N LYS A 528 -27.52 22.40 -19.23
CA LYS A 528 -28.09 21.83 -17.99
C LYS A 528 -28.35 22.90 -16.92
N GLN A 529 -29.48 22.76 -16.21
CA GLN A 529 -29.84 23.65 -15.09
C GLN A 529 -29.41 23.13 -13.71
N ASP A 530 -28.90 21.92 -13.65
CA ASP A 530 -28.38 21.30 -12.43
C ASP A 530 -27.29 22.18 -11.78
N PRO A 531 -27.40 22.51 -10.47
CA PRO A 531 -26.49 23.46 -9.81
C PRO A 531 -25.01 22.98 -9.82
N PHE A 532 -24.77 21.72 -9.63
CA PHE A 532 -23.39 21.18 -9.63
C PHE A 532 -22.81 21.13 -11.05
N VAL A 533 -23.61 20.80 -12.04
CA VAL A 533 -23.21 20.85 -13.45
C VAL A 533 -22.88 22.27 -13.88
N LYS A 534 -23.76 23.25 -13.56
CA LYS A 534 -23.49 24.67 -13.82
C LYS A 534 -22.21 25.15 -13.16
N ALA A 535 -22.00 24.79 -11.89
CA ALA A 535 -20.79 25.16 -11.17
C ALA A 535 -19.55 24.51 -11.81
N ALA A 536 -19.60 23.23 -12.21
CA ALA A 536 -18.50 22.56 -12.90
C ALA A 536 -18.15 23.24 -14.23
N VAL A 537 -19.13 23.63 -15.03
CA VAL A 537 -18.93 24.38 -16.29
C VAL A 537 -18.31 25.76 -16.01
N ALA A 538 -18.84 26.49 -15.03
CA ALA A 538 -18.36 27.83 -14.67
C ALA A 538 -16.90 27.81 -14.15
N LEU A 539 -16.56 26.80 -13.38
CA LEU A 539 -15.23 26.65 -12.77
C LEU A 539 -14.17 26.09 -13.71
N TYR A 540 -14.55 25.48 -14.82
CA TYR A 540 -13.66 24.70 -15.66
C TYR A 540 -12.38 25.45 -16.11
N LYS A 541 -12.53 26.71 -16.57
CA LYS A 541 -11.36 27.52 -16.98
C LYS A 541 -10.44 27.86 -15.81
N ALA A 542 -11.02 28.17 -14.64
CA ALA A 542 -10.26 28.45 -13.43
C ALA A 542 -9.55 27.18 -12.91
N ASP A 543 -10.23 26.03 -12.99
CA ASP A 543 -9.66 24.74 -12.61
C ASP A 543 -8.48 24.37 -13.53
N LEU A 544 -8.58 24.55 -14.85
CA LEU A 544 -7.49 24.34 -15.80
C LEU A 544 -6.28 25.25 -15.54
N LYS A 545 -6.54 26.52 -15.22
CA LYS A 545 -5.46 27.45 -14.89
C LYS A 545 -4.72 27.02 -13.62
N ARG A 546 -5.44 26.67 -12.58
CA ARG A 546 -4.87 26.18 -11.31
C ARG A 546 -4.10 24.85 -11.52
N GLU A 547 -4.66 23.94 -12.29
CA GLU A 547 -3.97 22.70 -12.70
C GLU A 547 -2.63 23.00 -13.38
N ALA A 548 -2.61 23.94 -14.34
CA ALA A 548 -1.38 24.33 -15.04
C ALA A 548 -0.33 24.97 -14.11
N GLU A 549 -0.75 25.79 -13.13
CA GLU A 549 0.13 26.38 -12.12
C GLU A 549 0.72 25.30 -11.19
N GLN A 550 -0.11 24.34 -10.77
CA GLN A 550 0.34 23.19 -9.96
C GLN A 550 1.30 22.29 -10.74
N GLU A 551 1.02 22.02 -12.01
CA GLU A 551 1.90 21.24 -12.89
C GLU A 551 3.23 21.95 -13.15
N GLU A 552 3.24 23.28 -13.25
CA GLU A 552 4.48 24.07 -13.39
C GLU A 552 5.37 23.90 -12.14
N LEU A 553 4.78 23.98 -10.94
CA LEU A 553 5.52 23.79 -9.70
C LEU A 553 5.96 22.31 -9.56
N ALA A 554 5.06 21.37 -9.80
CA ALA A 554 5.35 19.93 -9.71
C ALA A 554 6.47 19.50 -10.67
N GLY A 555 6.51 20.03 -11.89
CA GLY A 555 7.58 19.74 -12.85
C GLY A 555 8.94 20.27 -12.41
N LYS A 556 8.99 21.44 -11.75
CA LYS A 556 10.20 21.97 -11.16
C LYS A 556 10.67 21.13 -9.97
N ILE A 557 9.74 20.74 -9.09
CA ILE A 557 10.03 19.87 -7.94
C ILE A 557 10.55 18.52 -8.42
N GLN A 558 9.88 17.89 -9.38
CA GLN A 558 10.30 16.60 -9.94
C GLN A 558 11.74 16.65 -10.46
N GLN A 559 12.09 17.69 -11.20
CA GLN A 559 13.45 17.89 -11.73
C GLN A 559 14.48 18.09 -10.60
N ALA A 560 14.17 18.93 -9.62
CA ALA A 560 15.04 19.18 -8.48
C ALA A 560 15.18 17.95 -7.58
N TYR A 561 14.10 17.18 -7.42
CA TYR A 561 14.10 15.95 -6.62
C TYR A 561 14.96 14.84 -7.26
N ALA A 562 14.90 14.70 -8.58
CA ALA A 562 15.79 13.79 -9.32
C ALA A 562 17.27 14.15 -9.11
N SER A 563 17.60 15.44 -9.13
CA SER A 563 18.97 15.92 -8.85
C SER A 563 19.39 15.70 -7.38
N TYR A 564 18.48 15.92 -6.44
CA TYR A 564 18.67 15.60 -5.02
C TYR A 564 18.98 14.11 -4.81
N MET A 565 18.19 13.22 -5.42
CA MET A 565 18.40 11.79 -5.31
C MET A 565 19.72 11.35 -5.92
N ARG A 566 20.13 11.95 -7.06
CA ARG A 566 21.46 11.69 -7.64
C ARG A 566 22.58 12.05 -6.68
N ALA A 567 22.50 13.21 -6.02
CA ALA A 567 23.47 13.63 -5.01
C ALA A 567 23.49 12.69 -3.80
N LYS A 568 22.29 12.29 -3.30
CA LYS A 568 22.15 11.38 -2.17
C LYS A 568 22.73 10.00 -2.49
N ILE A 569 22.45 9.45 -3.65
CA ILE A 569 23.00 8.14 -4.10
C ILE A 569 24.52 8.22 -4.17
N ALA A 570 25.09 9.25 -4.80
CA ALA A 570 26.54 9.42 -4.90
C ALA A 570 27.19 9.58 -3.51
N PHE A 571 26.56 10.30 -2.59
CA PHE A 571 27.02 10.44 -1.21
C PHE A 571 27.03 9.08 -0.47
N MET A 572 25.94 8.31 -0.55
CA MET A 572 25.85 7.01 0.10
C MET A 572 26.84 6.00 -0.50
N GLN A 573 26.98 5.99 -1.82
CA GLN A 573 27.98 5.15 -2.51
C GLN A 573 29.42 5.50 -2.11
N SER A 574 29.71 6.78 -1.87
CA SER A 574 31.03 7.18 -1.34
C SER A 574 31.34 6.62 0.04
N GLN A 575 30.30 6.15 0.75
CA GLN A 575 30.41 5.45 2.05
C GLN A 575 30.29 3.92 1.92
N GLY A 576 30.24 3.38 0.71
CA GLY A 576 30.07 1.94 0.45
C GLY A 576 28.66 1.40 0.72
N LYS A 577 27.63 2.28 0.73
CA LYS A 577 26.25 1.93 1.00
C LYS A 577 25.43 1.92 -0.29
N ALA A 578 24.67 0.85 -0.53
CA ALA A 578 23.66 0.80 -1.57
C ALA A 578 22.42 1.61 -1.15
N VAL A 579 21.66 2.10 -2.13
CA VAL A 579 20.43 2.88 -1.91
C VAL A 579 19.30 2.21 -2.68
N TYR A 580 18.26 1.79 -1.97
CA TYR A 580 17.03 1.30 -2.59
C TYR A 580 16.06 2.49 -2.84
N PRO A 581 15.21 2.42 -3.89
CA PRO A 581 14.20 3.44 -4.11
C PRO A 581 13.00 3.25 -3.18
N ASP A 582 12.32 4.34 -2.82
CA ASP A 582 11.02 4.25 -2.14
C ASP A 582 10.07 3.29 -2.87
N ALA A 583 9.25 2.58 -2.11
CA ALA A 583 8.21 1.71 -2.67
C ALA A 583 7.21 2.53 -3.51
N ASN A 584 6.73 1.92 -4.60
CA ASN A 584 5.87 2.56 -5.59
C ASN A 584 4.92 1.57 -6.30
N SER A 585 4.45 0.56 -5.58
CA SER A 585 3.58 -0.52 -6.08
C SER A 585 4.23 -1.41 -7.13
N THR A 586 5.56 -1.50 -7.14
CA THR A 586 6.32 -2.42 -8.00
C THR A 586 6.88 -3.58 -7.21
N LEU A 587 7.25 -4.67 -7.92
CA LEU A 587 7.81 -5.87 -7.30
C LEU A 587 9.08 -5.56 -6.51
N ARG A 588 9.11 -5.97 -5.26
CA ARG A 588 10.23 -5.78 -4.32
C ARG A 588 10.52 -7.04 -3.53
N VAL A 589 11.72 -7.09 -3.02
CA VAL A 589 12.19 -8.10 -2.08
C VAL A 589 12.65 -7.40 -0.81
N THR A 590 12.14 -7.84 0.34
CA THR A 590 12.64 -7.48 1.66
C THR A 590 13.01 -8.76 2.40
N PHE A 591 13.99 -8.72 3.27
CA PHE A 591 14.49 -9.91 3.97
C PHE A 591 14.83 -9.61 5.43
N GLY A 592 14.90 -10.65 6.23
CA GLY A 592 15.17 -10.57 7.65
C GLY A 592 15.11 -11.95 8.30
N ASN A 593 14.80 -11.96 9.59
CA ASN A 593 14.73 -13.20 10.36
C ASN A 593 13.44 -13.25 11.19
N VAL A 594 12.98 -14.46 11.47
CA VAL A 594 11.92 -14.69 12.46
C VAL A 594 12.44 -14.26 13.83
N LYS A 595 11.82 -13.25 14.42
CA LYS A 595 12.31 -12.66 15.67
C LYS A 595 11.20 -12.02 16.48
N GLY A 596 11.15 -12.38 17.74
CA GLY A 596 10.36 -11.66 18.75
C GLY A 596 10.93 -10.28 19.04
N ARG A 597 10.52 -9.66 20.13
CA ARG A 597 11.00 -8.34 20.57
C ARG A 597 11.36 -8.36 22.03
N GLY A 598 12.40 -7.61 22.43
CA GLY A 598 12.84 -7.48 23.82
C GLY A 598 13.49 -8.75 24.37
N HIS A 599 13.83 -8.71 25.65
CA HIS A 599 14.35 -9.83 26.40
C HIS A 599 13.37 -10.19 27.54
N GLY A 600 13.33 -11.43 27.95
CA GLY A 600 12.35 -11.95 28.92
C GLY A 600 12.30 -11.25 30.30
N ASN A 601 13.18 -10.26 30.55
CA ASN A 601 13.24 -9.49 31.80
C ASN A 601 12.76 -8.02 31.63
N GLU A 602 12.25 -7.64 30.46
CA GLU A 602 11.75 -6.29 30.18
C GLU A 602 10.24 -6.25 30.45
N ASP A 603 9.82 -5.66 31.55
CA ASP A 603 8.44 -5.55 32.05
C ASP A 603 7.38 -5.35 30.94
N GLY A 604 6.83 -6.44 30.39
CA GLY A 604 5.78 -6.44 29.36
C GLY A 604 6.23 -6.08 27.93
N ASN A 605 7.50 -5.71 27.70
CA ASN A 605 8.03 -5.37 26.37
C ASN A 605 8.63 -6.56 25.63
N ALA A 606 8.71 -7.73 26.24
CA ALA A 606 9.20 -8.95 25.62
C ALA A 606 8.07 -9.66 24.88
N TRP A 607 8.23 -9.85 23.57
CA TRP A 607 7.30 -10.58 22.71
C TRP A 607 7.96 -11.86 22.19
N THR A 608 7.27 -12.99 22.37
CA THR A 608 7.66 -14.24 21.70
C THR A 608 7.45 -14.11 20.20
N ALA A 609 8.29 -14.80 19.42
CA ALA A 609 8.20 -14.74 17.95
C ALA A 609 6.94 -15.41 17.40
N PHE A 610 6.25 -16.27 18.16
CA PHE A 610 5.08 -17.01 17.69
C PHE A 610 3.88 -16.86 18.64
N THR A 611 2.68 -16.77 18.07
CA THR A 611 1.41 -17.05 18.75
C THR A 611 0.92 -18.45 18.42
N THR A 612 -0.02 -18.97 19.20
CA THR A 612 -0.51 -20.35 19.04
C THR A 612 -2.04 -20.42 19.16
N LEU A 613 -2.61 -21.57 18.78
CA LEU A 613 -4.05 -21.83 18.89
C LEU A 613 -4.63 -21.56 20.29
N ARG A 614 -3.80 -21.67 21.34
CA ARG A 614 -4.26 -21.35 22.73
C ARG A 614 -4.72 -19.89 22.86
N GLY A 615 -4.08 -18.98 22.14
CA GLY A 615 -4.46 -17.58 22.18
C GLY A 615 -5.81 -17.31 21.50
N ILE A 616 -6.18 -18.08 20.47
CA ILE A 616 -7.54 -18.03 19.89
C ILE A 616 -8.57 -18.37 20.98
N THR A 617 -8.37 -19.48 21.68
CA THR A 617 -9.29 -19.89 22.77
C THR A 617 -9.33 -18.87 23.91
N ALA A 618 -8.18 -18.27 24.27
CA ALA A 618 -8.11 -17.29 25.34
C ALA A 618 -8.82 -15.97 25.00
N LYS A 619 -8.84 -15.57 23.71
CA LYS A 619 -9.49 -14.35 23.23
C LYS A 619 -10.94 -14.56 22.79
N ALA A 620 -11.39 -15.80 22.51
CA ALA A 620 -12.72 -16.07 21.98
C ALA A 620 -13.82 -15.66 22.97
N THR A 621 -14.72 -14.76 22.55
CA THR A 621 -15.85 -14.28 23.31
C THR A 621 -17.18 -14.92 22.89
N GLY A 622 -17.24 -15.54 21.70
CA GLY A 622 -18.44 -16.07 21.09
C GLY A 622 -19.30 -15.01 20.37
N GLU A 623 -18.86 -13.77 20.35
CA GLU A 623 -19.54 -12.66 19.67
C GLU A 623 -18.54 -11.59 19.21
N GLY A 624 -19.00 -10.67 18.34
CA GLY A 624 -18.21 -9.53 17.87
C GLY A 624 -16.95 -9.95 17.11
N GLU A 625 -15.87 -9.19 17.29
CA GLU A 625 -14.60 -9.38 16.55
C GLU A 625 -13.82 -10.65 16.97
N PHE A 626 -14.12 -11.20 18.17
CA PHE A 626 -13.50 -12.41 18.72
C PHE A 626 -14.42 -13.64 18.66
N ASN A 627 -15.31 -13.69 17.67
CA ASN A 627 -16.23 -14.81 17.46
C ASN A 627 -15.59 -15.92 16.62
N ALA A 628 -14.75 -16.74 17.24
CA ALA A 628 -14.14 -17.90 16.57
C ALA A 628 -15.23 -18.97 16.24
N PRO A 629 -15.15 -19.65 15.09
CA PRO A 629 -16.09 -20.73 14.73
C PRO A 629 -16.02 -21.89 15.73
N GLN A 630 -17.18 -22.48 16.09
CA GLN A 630 -17.25 -23.54 17.07
C GLN A 630 -16.46 -24.78 16.70
N ASN A 631 -16.48 -25.19 15.41
CA ASN A 631 -15.70 -26.33 14.89
C ASN A 631 -14.17 -26.10 15.06
N GLN A 632 -13.68 -24.86 14.92
CA GLN A 632 -12.30 -24.52 15.21
C GLN A 632 -11.98 -24.66 16.70
N LEU A 633 -12.83 -24.11 17.57
CA LEU A 633 -12.67 -24.21 19.03
C LEU A 633 -12.71 -25.68 19.50
N ASP A 634 -13.58 -26.50 18.93
CA ASP A 634 -13.68 -27.93 19.26
C ASP A 634 -12.41 -28.69 18.84
N ALA A 635 -11.84 -28.40 17.66
CA ALA A 635 -10.59 -28.98 17.20
C ALA A 635 -9.41 -28.58 18.11
N ILE A 636 -9.37 -27.31 18.55
CA ILE A 636 -8.35 -26.82 19.50
C ILE A 636 -8.48 -27.52 20.86
N LYS A 637 -9.70 -27.61 21.38
CA LYS A 637 -9.98 -28.28 22.67
C LYS A 637 -9.60 -29.76 22.63
N ALA A 638 -9.87 -30.43 21.53
CA ALA A 638 -9.50 -31.83 21.30
C ALA A 638 -7.98 -32.03 21.09
N LYS A 639 -7.18 -30.93 20.99
CA LYS A 639 -5.77 -30.95 20.62
C LYS A 639 -5.50 -31.71 19.32
N ASN A 640 -6.45 -31.62 18.37
CA ASN A 640 -6.31 -32.23 17.06
C ASN A 640 -5.40 -31.38 16.18
N TYR A 641 -4.09 -31.49 16.39
CA TYR A 641 -3.09 -30.68 15.70
C TYR A 641 -2.64 -31.31 14.36
N GLY A 642 -3.01 -32.57 14.10
CA GLY A 642 -2.53 -33.29 12.91
C GLY A 642 -1.00 -33.30 12.81
N ALA A 643 -0.49 -33.16 11.61
CA ALA A 643 0.95 -33.05 11.32
C ALA A 643 1.52 -31.63 11.56
N TYR A 644 0.70 -30.65 11.97
CA TYR A 644 1.05 -29.23 11.99
C TYR A 644 1.47 -28.71 13.38
N GLY A 645 1.38 -29.57 14.40
CA GLY A 645 1.83 -29.25 15.76
C GLY A 645 3.33 -29.03 15.81
N LYS A 646 3.79 -28.14 16.69
CA LYS A 646 5.19 -27.92 17.01
C LYS A 646 5.45 -28.30 18.45
N ASP A 647 6.29 -29.31 18.69
CA ASP A 647 6.57 -29.85 20.05
C ASP A 647 7.03 -28.76 21.01
N SER A 648 7.95 -27.88 20.60
CA SER A 648 8.46 -26.80 21.42
C SER A 648 7.41 -25.77 21.84
N LEU A 649 6.28 -25.68 21.12
CA LEU A 649 5.15 -24.81 21.43
C LEU A 649 3.98 -25.58 22.06
N ASN A 650 3.99 -26.91 22.01
CA ASN A 650 2.88 -27.79 22.37
C ASN A 650 1.54 -27.30 21.79
N SER A 651 1.56 -26.87 20.53
CA SER A 651 0.41 -26.32 19.79
C SER A 651 0.79 -26.10 18.33
N VAL A 652 -0.19 -25.72 17.49
CA VAL A 652 0.06 -25.18 16.15
C VAL A 652 0.36 -23.67 16.28
N PRO A 653 1.43 -23.14 15.66
CA PRO A 653 1.66 -21.70 15.58
C PRO A 653 0.65 -21.04 14.65
N VAL A 654 0.13 -19.86 15.03
CA VAL A 654 -0.88 -19.12 14.26
C VAL A 654 -0.24 -17.98 13.46
N ASN A 655 0.39 -17.05 14.18
CA ASN A 655 1.13 -15.95 13.57
C ASN A 655 2.56 -15.92 14.08
N TYR A 656 3.45 -15.29 13.31
CA TYR A 656 4.80 -15.04 13.77
C TYR A 656 5.27 -13.64 13.41
N LEU A 657 6.26 -13.17 14.17
CA LEU A 657 6.95 -11.90 13.95
C LEU A 657 8.22 -12.13 13.14
N ALA A 658 8.52 -11.20 12.24
CA ALA A 658 9.80 -11.13 11.56
C ALA A 658 10.29 -9.68 11.44
N THR A 659 11.59 -9.53 11.16
CA THR A 659 12.24 -8.22 11.01
C THR A 659 12.13 -7.69 9.57
N LEU A 660 11.09 -8.07 8.83
CA LEU A 660 10.89 -7.66 7.45
C LEU A 660 10.43 -6.20 7.39
N ASP A 661 11.00 -5.47 6.43
CA ASP A 661 10.57 -4.11 6.08
C ASP A 661 9.39 -4.19 5.11
N ILE A 662 8.18 -3.96 5.59
CA ILE A 662 6.94 -4.01 4.80
C ILE A 662 6.10 -2.76 4.96
N THR A 663 5.23 -2.49 4.00
CA THR A 663 4.21 -1.43 4.03
C THR A 663 2.91 -1.91 3.39
N GLY A 664 1.87 -1.08 3.40
CA GLY A 664 0.61 -1.35 2.68
C GLY A 664 0.88 -1.75 1.22
N GLY A 665 0.19 -2.79 0.73
CA GLY A 665 0.48 -3.45 -0.55
C GLY A 665 1.28 -4.75 -0.41
N ASN A 666 2.08 -4.93 0.67
CA ASN A 666 2.66 -6.22 1.03
C ASN A 666 1.64 -7.23 1.55
N SER A 667 0.42 -6.83 1.85
CA SER A 667 -0.67 -7.75 2.17
C SER A 667 -0.76 -8.86 1.12
N GLY A 668 -0.67 -10.14 1.56
CA GLY A 668 -0.64 -11.31 0.69
C GLY A 668 0.72 -11.61 0.07
N SER A 669 1.78 -10.86 0.40
CA SER A 669 3.15 -11.19 -0.02
C SER A 669 3.53 -12.58 0.48
N ALA A 670 4.05 -13.40 -0.44
CA ALA A 670 4.62 -14.68 -0.06
C ALA A 670 5.83 -14.48 0.83
N ILE A 671 5.83 -15.16 1.97
CA ILE A 671 7.02 -15.28 2.79
C ILE A 671 7.71 -16.58 2.43
N LEU A 672 9.00 -16.48 2.07
CA LEU A 672 9.82 -17.62 1.69
C LEU A 672 10.93 -17.81 2.70
N ASN A 673 11.34 -19.08 2.91
CA ASN A 673 12.51 -19.45 3.71
C ASN A 673 13.82 -19.29 2.93
N SER A 674 14.94 -19.66 3.51
CA SER A 674 16.28 -19.61 2.90
C SER A 674 16.39 -20.34 1.56
N LYS A 675 15.53 -21.34 1.32
CA LYS A 675 15.52 -22.19 0.11
C LYS A 675 14.51 -21.70 -0.93
N GLY A 676 13.76 -20.63 -0.65
CA GLY A 676 12.71 -20.12 -1.53
C GLY A 676 11.39 -20.89 -1.43
N GLU A 677 11.16 -21.65 -0.37
CA GLU A 677 9.92 -22.35 -0.12
C GLU A 677 8.94 -21.46 0.66
N PHE A 678 7.64 -21.58 0.35
CA PHE A 678 6.57 -20.82 0.97
C PHE A 678 6.36 -21.23 2.43
N VAL A 679 6.40 -20.27 3.35
CA VAL A 679 6.25 -20.47 4.81
C VAL A 679 5.15 -19.63 5.44
N GLY A 680 4.46 -18.81 4.67
CA GLY A 680 3.34 -18.00 5.15
C GLY A 680 3.07 -16.77 4.31
N LEU A 681 2.19 -15.91 4.81
CA LEU A 681 1.75 -14.68 4.15
C LEU A 681 1.97 -13.48 5.09
N ALA A 682 2.56 -12.41 4.57
CA ALA A 682 2.56 -11.12 5.26
C ALA A 682 1.14 -10.52 5.25
N PHE A 683 0.70 -9.95 6.37
CA PHE A 683 -0.62 -9.31 6.41
C PHE A 683 -0.69 -8.03 7.25
N ASP A 684 0.22 -7.83 8.21
CA ASP A 684 0.18 -6.67 9.11
C ASP A 684 1.59 -6.36 9.66
N GLY A 685 1.71 -5.26 10.39
CA GLY A 685 2.85 -4.88 11.21
C GLY A 685 2.43 -4.62 12.65
N THR A 686 3.39 -4.48 13.56
CA THR A 686 3.10 -4.06 14.94
C THR A 686 2.93 -2.55 15.03
N LEU A 687 2.23 -2.06 16.05
CA LEU A 687 1.95 -0.63 16.21
C LEU A 687 3.22 0.22 16.23
N ASP A 688 4.28 -0.26 16.85
CA ASP A 688 5.58 0.44 16.91
C ASP A 688 6.28 0.52 15.54
N SER A 689 5.90 -0.36 14.60
CA SER A 689 6.45 -0.35 13.24
C SER A 689 5.62 0.48 12.26
N ILE A 690 4.53 1.09 12.71
CA ILE A 690 3.61 1.85 11.84
C ILE A 690 4.29 3.04 11.17
N ILE A 691 5.31 3.63 11.80
CA ILE A 691 6.11 4.75 11.25
C ILE A 691 7.12 4.27 10.19
N SER A 692 7.29 2.96 10.00
CA SER A 692 8.34 2.43 9.10
C SER A 692 8.21 2.87 7.64
N ASP A 693 7.07 3.40 7.20
CA ASP A 693 6.96 4.08 5.91
C ASP A 693 7.91 5.28 5.77
N TRP A 694 8.30 5.87 6.88
CA TRP A 694 9.17 7.03 6.99
C TRP A 694 10.51 6.70 7.65
N ASP A 695 10.47 5.94 8.71
CA ASP A 695 11.60 5.66 9.61
C ASP A 695 11.60 4.18 10.03
N PHE A 696 12.46 3.39 9.40
CA PHE A 696 12.63 1.99 9.78
C PHE A 696 13.58 1.88 10.98
N ASN A 697 13.11 1.22 12.04
CA ASN A 697 13.92 0.95 13.21
C ASN A 697 14.08 -0.55 13.43
N PRO A 698 15.25 -1.15 13.17
CA PRO A 698 15.46 -2.59 13.27
C PRO A 698 15.26 -3.14 14.69
N ALA A 699 15.35 -2.28 15.72
CA ALA A 699 15.08 -2.70 17.10
C ALA A 699 13.59 -2.97 17.35
N ASN A 700 12.72 -2.15 16.75
CA ASN A 700 11.28 -2.14 17.05
C ASN A 700 10.42 -2.66 15.89
N THR A 701 10.82 -2.45 14.64
CA THR A 701 10.01 -2.84 13.48
C THR A 701 9.84 -4.35 13.43
N ARG A 702 8.58 -4.80 13.45
CA ARG A 702 8.19 -6.21 13.29
C ARG A 702 6.99 -6.29 12.36
N SER A 703 7.13 -7.12 11.35
CA SER A 703 6.02 -7.56 10.49
C SER A 703 5.31 -8.76 11.11
N ILE A 704 4.03 -8.91 10.82
CA ILE A 704 3.19 -10.01 11.30
C ILE A 704 2.78 -10.86 10.11
N GLN A 705 3.00 -12.19 10.22
CA GLN A 705 2.72 -13.17 9.18
C GLN A 705 1.76 -14.24 9.68
N VAL A 706 0.93 -14.75 8.78
CA VAL A 706 0.19 -15.99 9.00
C VAL A 706 1.16 -17.16 8.78
N ASP A 707 1.26 -18.05 9.76
CA ASP A 707 2.11 -19.24 9.65
C ASP A 707 1.46 -20.27 8.70
N LEU A 708 2.24 -20.82 7.77
CA LEU A 708 1.78 -21.83 6.84
C LEU A 708 1.15 -23.03 7.56
N ARG A 709 1.70 -23.45 8.71
CA ARG A 709 1.17 -24.59 9.49
C ARG A 709 -0.24 -24.32 10.00
N PHE A 710 -0.56 -23.07 10.37
CA PHE A 710 -1.93 -22.69 10.73
C PHE A 710 -2.85 -22.76 9.51
N MET A 711 -2.41 -22.24 8.35
CA MET A 711 -3.20 -22.29 7.13
C MET A 711 -3.57 -23.75 6.79
N LEU A 712 -2.56 -24.62 6.75
CA LEU A 712 -2.75 -26.05 6.42
C LEU A 712 -3.60 -26.78 7.48
N TRP A 713 -3.39 -26.46 8.77
CA TRP A 713 -4.20 -27.01 9.87
C TRP A 713 -5.66 -26.60 9.73
N GLN A 714 -5.95 -25.33 9.51
CA GLN A 714 -7.30 -24.82 9.33
C GLN A 714 -7.97 -25.48 8.14
N MET A 715 -7.27 -25.52 7.01
CA MET A 715 -7.79 -26.14 5.77
C MET A 715 -8.10 -27.64 5.93
N GLN A 716 -7.20 -28.43 6.56
CA GLN A 716 -7.38 -29.85 6.68
C GLN A 716 -8.33 -30.22 7.82
N ILE A 717 -8.09 -29.69 9.01
CA ILE A 717 -8.77 -30.15 10.23
C ILE A 717 -10.14 -29.50 10.38
N VAL A 718 -10.26 -28.21 10.03
CA VAL A 718 -11.50 -27.44 10.25
C VAL A 718 -12.35 -27.36 8.99
N ASP A 719 -11.79 -26.90 7.87
CA ASP A 719 -12.53 -26.57 6.65
C ASP A 719 -12.71 -27.79 5.72
N LYS A 720 -11.94 -28.88 5.92
CA LYS A 720 -11.98 -30.09 5.08
C LYS A 720 -11.68 -29.82 3.60
N ALA A 721 -10.64 -28.99 3.35
CA ALA A 721 -10.21 -28.58 2.02
C ALA A 721 -9.13 -29.51 1.44
N ASP A 722 -9.30 -30.83 1.59
CA ASP A 722 -8.32 -31.84 1.17
C ASP A 722 -8.04 -31.79 -0.34
N ASN A 723 -9.02 -31.39 -1.17
CA ASN A 723 -8.84 -31.19 -2.61
C ASN A 723 -7.78 -30.13 -2.91
N LEU A 724 -7.75 -29.02 -2.19
CA LEU A 724 -6.75 -27.97 -2.38
C LEU A 724 -5.38 -28.38 -1.84
N LEU A 725 -5.35 -29.12 -0.72
CA LEU A 725 -4.10 -29.62 -0.16
C LEU A 725 -3.44 -30.66 -1.08
N GLN A 726 -4.24 -31.51 -1.75
CA GLN A 726 -3.75 -32.42 -2.79
C GLN A 726 -3.19 -31.66 -3.99
N GLU A 727 -3.91 -30.64 -4.47
CA GLU A 727 -3.46 -29.80 -5.59
C GLU A 727 -2.14 -29.08 -5.29
N MET A 728 -1.92 -28.63 -4.04
CA MET A 728 -0.69 -28.00 -3.58
C MET A 728 0.44 -29.00 -3.22
N GLY A 729 0.20 -30.29 -3.32
CA GLY A 729 1.18 -31.33 -3.03
C GLY A 729 1.51 -31.52 -1.55
N VAL A 730 0.54 -31.20 -0.68
CA VAL A 730 0.64 -31.39 0.79
C VAL A 730 0.17 -32.78 1.18
N LEU A 731 -0.89 -33.31 0.56
CA LEU A 731 -1.49 -34.63 0.78
C LEU A 731 -1.20 -35.57 -0.38
#